data_42e559d0c5977107d56dc056cbc39e89
#
_entry.id   42e559d0c5977107d56dc056cbc39e89
#
_cell.length_a   1.000
_cell.length_b   1.000
_cell.length_c   1.000
_cell.angle_alpha   90.00
_cell.angle_beta   90.00
_cell.angle_gamma   90.00
#
_symmetry.space_group_name_H-M   'P 1'
#
loop_
_entity.id
_entity.type
_entity.pdbx_description
1 polymer ?
#
loop_
_entity_poly.entity_id
_entity_poly.type
_entity_poly.pdbx_seq_one_letter_code
_entity_poly.pdbx_strand_id
1 'polypeptide(L)'
;MALPKLNLQFLTLHDYLLRNFKLFQLESTYEIRQDIEDVVSRLKPWRAEDGSVVMQGWARMALSLNAFTIVEVAKPNIGERQPSRVRADVSVHLAVRDNIKMEWEQLRKHDVCFLLTLRPPQAATNAGYLDIPAEEYCSTTGLVYVRGCEVEGMLDDNGRVIEEYGPGADPNQKARFSTNNRTYRVLLDCNQYREDMDMTSQGGEDVYSTFNILMRRKPKENNFKAVLETIRDLMNTACVVPDWLHDIILGYGDPASAHYANMPNNIPSLNFNDTFLNFDHLRESFPNYEVRVGEHVGKEALLPPFKVTFEDIVAKNNKRNEVGDDKAAIPRVLTVEPIVKEKRGPYPACIPKMNSVKFTPTQVEAIRSGTNPGLTMVVGPPGTGKTDVAVQIISNLYHNFPNQRILIVTHSNQALNQLFEKIIALDVDERHLLRLGHGEEALETEKDFSRYGRGNYVLAKRIELLEEVSKLQKSLGVVGDVSYTCETARYFFLYQVQSRWEEYMAKIEETKDPSIGMIADLFPFNVFFRPAKAPNPLFDGKDFAEDYETAQSCWRYIQDIFTQLDEFWAFELLRSGLDRTRYLCVKEAKIVAMTCTHAALKRQELVKLGFKYDSILMEESAQILEIETFIPLLLQNPEDGTNRLKRLGNDPLLLSNTCQQSGSVALFLKGSLLRGPGLLIFNCLNFCMGINHFLSMNCELTVGLVRWIMIGDHHQLPPVVKNMAFEKFSNMEQSLFTRLVRLGVPTIDLDAQGRSRPSICSLYNWRYKSLGNLPHVLKSPDYRTANAGFSFDYQLINVPDFNGVGESQPSPFFYQNLAEAEYVVHVFMYMRLMGYEAHKISILTTYNGQKALIKDVCNARCANNPLIGMPHKIATVDKYQGQQNDFILLSLVRTYNVGHLRDVRRLVVAMSRARLGLYVFARVTLFKNCFELQPAFNILTKRPLLLHLCPSEPRPTNRVASVTAPTPMIVYDMPMMSKFVADFYQQKVSEIKSLQAKLAASAPGDIQRSSGEGVTRHPGDDR
;
A
#
# COMPACT_ATOMS: atom_id res chain seq x y z
N MET A 1 11.00 35.71 -12.69
CA MET A 1 10.53 35.37 -11.34
C MET A 1 11.45 34.29 -10.78
N ALA A 2 12.00 34.48 -9.56
CA ALA A 2 12.85 33.44 -8.97
C ALA A 2 12.06 32.17 -8.67
N LEU A 3 12.64 31.00 -8.96
CA LEU A 3 12.02 29.72 -8.68
C LEU A 3 11.94 29.49 -7.15
N PRO A 4 10.77 29.15 -6.57
CA PRO A 4 10.68 28.78 -5.17
C PRO A 4 11.58 27.58 -4.86
N LYS A 5 12.13 27.53 -3.65
CA LYS A 5 13.00 26.43 -3.22
C LYS A 5 12.48 25.82 -1.92
N LEU A 6 12.42 24.50 -1.84
CA LEU A 6 12.16 23.78 -0.60
C LEU A 6 13.47 23.70 0.19
N ASN A 7 13.51 24.47 1.27
CA ASN A 7 14.66 24.53 2.17
C ASN A 7 14.53 23.46 3.27
N LEU A 8 15.55 23.33 4.09
CA LEU A 8 15.47 22.50 5.29
C LEU A 8 14.57 23.16 6.34
N GLN A 9 14.54 24.50 6.39
CA GLN A 9 13.79 25.31 7.36
C GLN A 9 12.82 26.26 6.65
N PHE A 10 11.68 26.50 7.28
CA PHE A 10 10.62 27.41 6.81
C PHE A 10 10.20 28.34 7.92
N LEU A 11 9.92 29.61 7.60
CA LEU A 11 9.54 30.61 8.60
C LEU A 11 8.20 30.30 9.27
N THR A 12 7.23 29.83 8.50
CA THR A 12 5.88 29.51 8.95
C THR A 12 5.31 28.33 8.16
N LEU A 13 4.26 27.69 8.67
CA LEU A 13 3.51 26.66 7.92
C LEU A 13 2.90 27.25 6.63
N HIS A 14 2.53 28.54 6.64
CA HIS A 14 2.00 29.17 5.44
C HIS A 14 3.08 29.33 4.36
N ASP A 15 4.31 29.76 4.71
CA ASP A 15 5.46 29.78 3.77
C ASP A 15 5.78 28.38 3.22
N TYR A 16 5.73 27.38 4.09
CA TYR A 16 5.88 25.97 3.73
C TYR A 16 4.84 25.51 2.70
N LEU A 17 3.58 25.75 2.96
CA LEU A 17 2.46 25.37 2.09
C LEU A 17 2.51 26.15 0.76
N LEU A 18 2.78 27.46 0.80
CA LEU A 18 2.86 28.32 -0.38
C LEU A 18 3.95 27.88 -1.36
N ARG A 19 5.15 27.54 -0.85
CA ARG A 19 6.24 27.05 -1.70
C ARG A 19 5.92 25.71 -2.34
N ASN A 20 5.35 24.79 -1.56
CA ASN A 20 4.89 23.49 -2.06
C ASN A 20 3.78 23.66 -3.10
N PHE A 21 2.78 24.52 -2.85
CA PHE A 21 1.71 24.83 -3.78
C PHE A 21 2.26 25.34 -5.12
N LYS A 22 3.15 26.32 -5.06
CA LYS A 22 3.71 26.94 -6.27
C LYS A 22 4.54 25.98 -7.09
N LEU A 23 5.40 25.19 -6.44
CA LEU A 23 6.21 24.18 -7.12
C LEU A 23 5.34 23.07 -7.72
N PHE A 24 4.38 22.56 -6.97
CA PHE A 24 3.48 21.51 -7.44
C PHE A 24 2.60 22.02 -8.61
N GLN A 25 2.13 23.27 -8.55
CA GLN A 25 1.40 23.91 -9.65
C GLN A 25 2.27 24.00 -10.91
N LEU A 26 3.52 24.48 -10.79
CA LEU A 26 4.43 24.62 -11.91
C LEU A 26 4.81 23.27 -12.53
N GLU A 27 5.05 22.25 -11.71
CA GLU A 27 5.35 20.89 -12.18
C GLU A 27 4.15 20.29 -12.92
N SER A 28 2.96 20.41 -12.36
CA SER A 28 1.72 19.92 -12.99
C SER A 28 1.46 20.62 -14.32
N THR A 29 1.69 21.93 -14.40
CA THR A 29 1.57 22.70 -15.64
C THR A 29 2.59 22.27 -16.69
N TYR A 30 3.84 22.01 -16.28
CA TYR A 30 4.89 21.49 -17.13
C TYR A 30 4.53 20.10 -17.70
N GLU A 31 4.03 19.22 -16.85
CA GLU A 31 3.57 17.88 -17.29
C GLU A 31 2.43 17.97 -18.30
N ILE A 32 1.41 18.80 -18.02
CA ILE A 32 0.26 19.00 -18.93
C ILE A 32 0.76 19.52 -20.28
N ARG A 33 1.67 20.49 -20.26
CA ARG A 33 2.26 21.03 -21.49
C ARG A 33 2.97 19.94 -22.28
N GLN A 34 3.79 19.11 -21.66
CA GLN A 34 4.48 18.00 -22.34
C GLN A 34 3.50 17.00 -22.95
N ASP A 35 2.42 16.66 -22.22
CA ASP A 35 1.40 15.74 -22.71
C ASP A 35 0.68 16.33 -23.94
N ILE A 36 0.38 17.64 -23.96
CA ILE A 36 -0.23 18.34 -25.11
C ILE A 36 0.76 18.35 -26.30
N GLU A 37 2.02 18.69 -26.06
CA GLU A 37 3.07 18.69 -27.10
C GLU A 37 3.23 17.28 -27.73
N ASP A 38 3.23 16.21 -26.93
CA ASP A 38 3.29 14.82 -27.43
C ASP A 38 2.04 14.48 -28.28
N VAL A 39 0.86 14.85 -27.80
CA VAL A 39 -0.39 14.60 -28.52
C VAL A 39 -0.44 15.31 -29.86
N VAL A 40 -0.14 16.62 -29.89
CA VAL A 40 -0.20 17.43 -31.13
C VAL A 40 0.83 16.94 -32.14
N SER A 41 2.04 16.60 -31.70
CA SER A 41 3.10 16.07 -32.56
C SER A 41 2.72 14.72 -33.21
N ARG A 42 1.92 13.90 -32.52
CA ARG A 42 1.43 12.60 -33.05
C ARG A 42 0.24 12.76 -33.96
N LEU A 43 -0.66 13.70 -33.69
CA LEU A 43 -1.84 13.99 -34.52
C LEU A 43 -1.48 14.59 -35.86
N LYS A 44 -0.39 15.37 -35.97
CA LYS A 44 0.09 16.05 -37.18
C LYS A 44 -1.06 16.77 -37.89
N PRO A 45 -1.66 17.79 -37.24
CA PRO A 45 -2.79 18.51 -37.80
C PRO A 45 -2.36 19.27 -39.05
N TRP A 46 -3.16 19.25 -40.10
CA TRP A 46 -2.96 20.07 -41.29
C TRP A 46 -4.29 20.60 -41.81
N ARG A 47 -4.28 21.65 -42.59
CA ARG A 47 -5.46 22.27 -43.15
C ARG A 47 -5.66 21.82 -44.60
N ALA A 48 -6.80 21.19 -44.87
CA ALA A 48 -7.17 20.75 -46.20
C ALA A 48 -7.60 21.94 -47.08
N GLU A 49 -7.68 21.73 -48.39
CA GLU A 49 -8.06 22.81 -49.38
C GLU A 49 -9.45 23.37 -49.11
N ASP A 50 -10.37 22.58 -48.59
CA ASP A 50 -11.70 22.99 -48.16
C ASP A 50 -11.75 23.79 -46.85
N GLY A 51 -10.60 24.03 -46.23
CA GLY A 51 -10.46 24.73 -44.96
C GLY A 51 -10.68 23.88 -43.72
N SER A 52 -11.05 22.61 -43.88
CA SER A 52 -11.20 21.67 -42.75
C SER A 52 -9.85 21.27 -42.14
N VAL A 53 -9.85 20.95 -40.84
CA VAL A 53 -8.66 20.46 -40.13
C VAL A 53 -8.68 18.94 -40.20
N VAL A 54 -7.66 18.37 -40.82
CA VAL A 54 -7.47 16.93 -40.96
C VAL A 54 -6.27 16.47 -40.10
N MET A 55 -6.42 15.35 -39.40
CA MET A 55 -5.35 14.73 -38.62
C MET A 55 -4.71 13.64 -39.47
N GLN A 56 -3.45 13.83 -39.88
CA GLN A 56 -2.69 12.82 -40.65
C GLN A 56 -2.17 11.68 -39.77
N GLY A 57 -1.98 11.97 -38.47
CA GLY A 57 -1.49 11.03 -37.49
C GLY A 57 -2.57 10.56 -36.52
N TRP A 58 -2.15 9.85 -35.51
CA TRP A 58 -3.04 9.33 -34.47
C TRP A 58 -2.37 9.36 -33.10
N ALA A 59 -3.11 9.75 -32.08
CA ALA A 59 -2.67 9.78 -30.69
C ALA A 59 -3.59 8.96 -29.78
N ARG A 60 -3.02 8.06 -28.97
CA ARG A 60 -3.78 7.21 -28.03
C ARG A 60 -4.57 7.99 -26.99
N MET A 61 -4.05 9.17 -26.63
CA MET A 61 -4.59 10.01 -25.57
C MET A 61 -5.54 11.10 -26.06
N ALA A 62 -5.79 11.18 -27.37
CA ALA A 62 -6.65 12.22 -27.96
C ALA A 62 -7.56 11.67 -29.05
N LEU A 63 -8.77 12.19 -29.09
CA LEU A 63 -9.78 11.87 -30.09
C LEU A 63 -10.41 13.16 -30.66
N SER A 64 -10.79 13.11 -31.92
CA SER A 64 -11.56 14.17 -32.52
C SER A 64 -12.94 14.26 -31.90
N LEU A 65 -13.41 15.49 -31.67
CA LEU A 65 -14.76 15.76 -31.17
C LEU A 65 -15.80 15.59 -32.29
N ASN A 66 -16.89 14.89 -31.98
CA ASN A 66 -18.08 14.86 -32.85
C ASN A 66 -19.02 16.01 -32.52
N ALA A 67 -19.21 16.28 -31.23
CA ALA A 67 -20.05 17.34 -30.73
C ALA A 67 -19.59 17.85 -29.37
N PHE A 68 -19.79 19.14 -29.14
CA PHE A 68 -19.64 19.81 -27.87
C PHE A 68 -20.86 20.69 -27.62
N THR A 69 -21.52 20.55 -26.47
CA THR A 69 -22.74 21.29 -26.13
C THR A 69 -22.73 21.68 -24.67
N ILE A 70 -22.89 22.96 -24.35
CA ILE A 70 -23.11 23.43 -22.99
C ILE A 70 -24.55 23.11 -22.59
N VAL A 71 -24.72 22.30 -21.54
CA VAL A 71 -26.04 21.80 -21.08
C VAL A 71 -26.58 22.62 -19.92
N GLU A 72 -25.74 23.14 -19.07
CA GLU A 72 -26.14 23.87 -17.86
C GLU A 72 -25.13 24.97 -17.49
N VAL A 73 -25.66 26.17 -17.27
CA VAL A 73 -24.92 27.28 -16.62
C VAL A 73 -25.72 27.67 -15.39
N ALA A 74 -25.23 27.27 -14.20
CA ALA A 74 -25.93 27.52 -12.94
C ALA A 74 -25.72 28.98 -12.48
N LYS A 75 -26.69 29.51 -11.74
CA LYS A 75 -26.61 30.89 -11.18
C LYS A 75 -25.40 31.05 -10.28
N PRO A 76 -24.76 32.23 -10.26
CA PRO A 76 -23.69 32.56 -9.32
C PRO A 76 -24.11 32.37 -7.87
N ASN A 77 -23.15 31.98 -7.03
CA ASN A 77 -23.33 32.03 -5.56
C ASN A 77 -23.40 33.48 -5.09
N ILE A 78 -23.97 33.69 -3.91
CA ILE A 78 -24.09 35.04 -3.32
C ILE A 78 -22.68 35.63 -3.12
N GLY A 79 -22.44 36.80 -3.73
CA GLY A 79 -21.16 37.51 -3.66
C GLY A 79 -20.14 37.10 -4.75
N GLU A 80 -20.43 36.10 -5.56
CA GLU A 80 -19.60 35.68 -6.69
C GLU A 80 -20.13 36.23 -8.02
N ARG A 81 -19.23 36.48 -8.98
CA ARG A 81 -19.57 36.94 -10.33
C ARG A 81 -19.62 35.80 -11.33
N GLN A 82 -18.89 34.72 -11.10
CA GLN A 82 -18.83 33.53 -11.97
C GLN A 82 -20.03 32.61 -11.71
N PRO A 83 -20.47 31.82 -12.70
CA PRO A 83 -21.44 30.76 -12.49
C PRO A 83 -20.99 29.80 -11.41
N SER A 84 -21.92 29.27 -10.60
CA SER A 84 -21.58 28.28 -9.58
C SER A 84 -21.20 26.93 -10.17
N ARG A 85 -21.66 26.64 -11.41
CA ARG A 85 -21.36 25.42 -12.14
C ARG A 85 -21.63 25.61 -13.62
N VAL A 86 -20.74 25.06 -14.48
CA VAL A 86 -20.94 24.98 -15.93
C VAL A 86 -20.75 23.54 -16.36
N ARG A 87 -21.79 22.95 -16.96
CA ARG A 87 -21.79 21.57 -17.48
C ARG A 87 -21.82 21.58 -19.00
N ALA A 88 -21.05 20.68 -19.60
CA ALA A 88 -21.07 20.44 -21.02
C ALA A 88 -21.10 18.93 -21.32
N ASP A 89 -21.69 18.56 -22.44
CA ASP A 89 -21.66 17.22 -22.98
C ASP A 89 -20.68 17.16 -24.14
N VAL A 90 -19.73 16.23 -24.08
CA VAL A 90 -18.65 16.06 -25.06
C VAL A 90 -18.80 14.69 -25.71
N SER A 91 -19.04 14.64 -27.01
CA SER A 91 -19.23 13.42 -27.76
C SER A 91 -18.02 13.09 -28.62
N VAL A 92 -17.56 11.84 -28.56
CA VAL A 92 -16.42 11.29 -29.30
C VAL A 92 -16.78 9.96 -29.96
N HIS A 93 -16.08 9.61 -31.04
CA HIS A 93 -16.25 8.33 -31.73
C HIS A 93 -15.12 7.38 -31.39
N LEU A 94 -15.40 6.22 -30.76
CA LEU A 94 -14.44 5.21 -30.34
C LEU A 94 -14.24 4.11 -31.40
N ALA A 95 -13.89 4.49 -32.63
CA ALA A 95 -13.47 3.54 -33.66
C ALA A 95 -11.99 3.15 -33.51
N VAL A 96 -11.62 2.62 -32.34
CA VAL A 96 -10.24 2.25 -31.96
C VAL A 96 -10.19 0.81 -31.50
N ARG A 97 -8.97 0.26 -31.33
CA ARG A 97 -8.77 -1.10 -30.81
C ARG A 97 -9.38 -1.26 -29.41
N ASP A 98 -9.88 -2.44 -29.10
CA ASP A 98 -10.63 -2.71 -27.85
C ASP A 98 -9.89 -2.30 -26.58
N ASN A 99 -8.58 -2.55 -26.51
CA ASN A 99 -7.78 -2.14 -25.35
C ASN A 99 -7.73 -0.62 -25.15
N ILE A 100 -7.81 0.15 -26.22
CA ILE A 100 -7.83 1.63 -26.18
C ILE A 100 -9.26 2.11 -25.90
N LYS A 101 -10.25 1.45 -26.49
CA LYS A 101 -11.67 1.70 -26.21
C LYS A 101 -11.95 1.54 -24.72
N MET A 102 -11.47 0.45 -24.10
CA MET A 102 -11.59 0.24 -22.66
C MET A 102 -10.95 1.37 -21.83
N GLU A 103 -9.81 1.91 -22.26
CA GLU A 103 -9.18 3.02 -21.55
C GLU A 103 -9.99 4.31 -21.57
N TRP A 104 -10.72 4.59 -22.66
CA TRP A 104 -11.63 5.73 -22.76
C TRP A 104 -12.93 5.48 -21.98
N GLU A 105 -13.47 4.27 -22.00
CA GLU A 105 -14.66 3.88 -21.23
C GLU A 105 -14.40 3.81 -19.71
N GLN A 106 -13.13 3.74 -19.30
CA GLN A 106 -12.70 3.79 -17.90
C GLN A 106 -12.48 5.20 -17.33
N LEU A 107 -12.81 6.25 -18.09
CA LEU A 107 -12.80 7.61 -17.55
C LEU A 107 -13.84 7.74 -16.43
N ARG A 108 -13.36 8.19 -15.27
CA ARG A 108 -14.14 8.23 -14.03
C ARG A 108 -14.49 9.66 -13.64
N LYS A 109 -15.44 9.78 -12.75
CA LYS A 109 -15.72 11.03 -12.06
C LYS A 109 -14.46 11.60 -11.43
N HIS A 110 -14.23 12.90 -11.64
CA HIS A 110 -13.04 13.68 -11.25
C HIS A 110 -11.80 13.50 -12.11
N ASP A 111 -11.82 12.69 -13.15
CA ASP A 111 -10.74 12.70 -14.15
C ASP A 111 -10.73 14.04 -14.91
N VAL A 112 -9.53 14.59 -15.12
CA VAL A 112 -9.35 15.85 -15.85
C VAL A 112 -8.97 15.54 -17.29
N CYS A 113 -9.73 16.11 -18.20
CA CYS A 113 -9.49 16.10 -19.65
C CYS A 113 -9.25 17.53 -20.16
N PHE A 114 -8.73 17.63 -21.38
CA PHE A 114 -8.44 18.91 -22.01
C PHE A 114 -9.14 19.00 -23.37
N LEU A 115 -9.81 20.10 -23.59
CA LEU A 115 -10.43 20.50 -24.85
C LEU A 115 -9.43 21.36 -25.61
N LEU A 116 -9.07 20.97 -26.82
CA LEU A 116 -8.09 21.67 -27.65
C LEU A 116 -8.75 22.20 -28.91
N THR A 117 -8.32 23.40 -29.32
CA THR A 117 -8.60 23.97 -30.63
C THR A 117 -7.33 23.99 -31.47
N LEU A 118 -7.31 23.19 -32.54
CA LEU A 118 -6.19 23.13 -33.49
C LEU A 118 -6.60 23.76 -34.80
N ARG A 119 -5.88 24.80 -35.25
CA ARG A 119 -6.03 25.51 -36.52
C ARG A 119 -4.70 25.67 -37.22
N PRO A 120 -4.15 24.61 -37.84
CA PRO A 120 -2.85 24.67 -38.48
C PRO A 120 -2.81 25.69 -39.62
N PRO A 121 -1.65 26.32 -39.88
CA PRO A 121 -1.49 27.24 -41.02
C PRO A 121 -1.61 26.48 -42.35
N GLN A 122 -1.90 27.20 -43.44
CA GLN A 122 -2.07 26.64 -44.79
C GLN A 122 -0.78 26.06 -45.39
N ALA A 123 0.38 26.55 -44.98
CA ALA A 123 1.68 26.06 -45.45
C ALA A 123 2.09 24.80 -44.64
N ALA A 124 2.21 23.67 -45.31
CA ALA A 124 2.80 22.48 -44.73
C ALA A 124 4.27 22.73 -44.43
N THR A 125 4.62 22.92 -43.17
CA THR A 125 6.02 22.97 -42.75
C THR A 125 6.53 21.54 -42.72
N ASN A 126 7.46 21.20 -43.62
CA ASN A 126 8.20 19.92 -43.60
C ASN A 126 9.17 19.80 -42.38
N ALA A 127 9.18 20.76 -41.46
CA ALA A 127 9.95 20.73 -40.24
C ALA A 127 9.35 19.69 -39.29
N GLY A 128 10.16 18.79 -38.78
CA GLY A 128 9.72 17.80 -37.80
C GLY A 128 9.10 18.52 -36.58
N TYR A 129 7.90 18.13 -36.19
CA TYR A 129 7.14 18.69 -35.04
C TYR A 129 7.88 18.61 -33.71
N LEU A 130 9.06 17.99 -33.65
CA LEU A 130 9.80 17.67 -32.44
C LEU A 130 10.90 18.68 -32.06
N ASP A 131 11.30 19.56 -33.00
CA ASP A 131 12.39 20.51 -32.80
C ASP A 131 11.94 21.99 -32.91
N ILE A 132 10.63 22.22 -32.72
CA ILE A 132 10.05 23.57 -32.78
C ILE A 132 10.36 24.34 -31.51
N PRO A 133 10.95 25.54 -31.58
CA PRO A 133 11.17 26.41 -30.43
C PRO A 133 9.85 26.68 -29.69
N ALA A 134 9.90 26.75 -28.36
CA ALA A 134 8.72 26.93 -27.53
C ALA A 134 7.89 28.18 -27.86
N GLU A 135 8.54 29.22 -28.34
CA GLU A 135 7.95 30.50 -28.72
C GLU A 135 7.16 30.41 -30.03
N GLU A 136 7.57 29.54 -30.95
CA GLU A 136 6.97 29.34 -32.27
C GLU A 136 6.00 28.15 -32.30
N TYR A 137 5.86 27.40 -31.19
CA TYR A 137 5.10 26.15 -31.14
C TYR A 137 3.62 26.36 -31.50
N CYS A 138 2.96 27.31 -30.87
CA CYS A 138 1.53 27.58 -31.10
C CYS A 138 1.26 28.06 -32.54
N SER A 139 2.11 28.92 -33.09
CA SER A 139 1.96 29.43 -34.47
C SER A 139 2.19 28.34 -35.51
N THR A 140 3.14 27.45 -35.27
CA THR A 140 3.50 26.37 -36.21
C THR A 140 2.53 25.22 -36.19
N THR A 141 2.07 24.82 -34.99
CA THR A 141 1.12 23.71 -34.81
C THR A 141 -0.34 24.11 -34.97
N GLY A 142 -0.65 25.41 -34.88
CA GLY A 142 -2.01 25.94 -34.91
C GLY A 142 -2.78 25.68 -33.61
N LEU A 143 -2.13 25.44 -32.49
CA LEU A 143 -2.78 25.32 -31.19
C LEU A 143 -3.24 26.71 -30.71
N VAL A 144 -4.55 26.93 -30.67
CA VAL A 144 -5.15 28.23 -30.35
C VAL A 144 -5.66 28.27 -28.92
N TYR A 145 -6.50 27.31 -28.55
CA TYR A 145 -7.13 27.26 -27.23
C TYR A 145 -6.90 25.92 -26.56
N VAL A 146 -6.72 25.99 -25.24
CA VAL A 146 -6.69 24.83 -24.32
C VAL A 146 -7.60 25.12 -23.14
N ARG A 147 -8.58 24.27 -22.88
CA ARG A 147 -9.47 24.39 -21.71
C ARG A 147 -9.51 23.07 -20.94
N GLY A 148 -9.31 23.14 -19.64
CA GLY A 148 -9.48 21.97 -18.76
C GLY A 148 -10.96 21.69 -18.51
N CYS A 149 -11.32 20.41 -18.46
CA CYS A 149 -12.64 19.97 -18.04
C CYS A 149 -12.53 18.75 -17.14
N GLU A 150 -13.42 18.64 -16.18
CA GLU A 150 -13.49 17.51 -15.23
C GLU A 150 -14.65 16.60 -15.60
N VAL A 151 -14.40 15.31 -15.73
CA VAL A 151 -15.44 14.33 -16.06
C VAL A 151 -16.37 14.15 -14.85
N GLU A 152 -17.68 14.33 -15.08
CA GLU A 152 -18.73 14.00 -14.11
C GLU A 152 -19.20 12.55 -14.27
N GLY A 153 -19.20 12.04 -15.50
CA GLY A 153 -19.50 10.66 -15.85
C GLY A 153 -19.79 10.48 -17.33
N MET A 154 -19.90 9.22 -17.75
CA MET A 154 -20.31 8.85 -19.11
C MET A 154 -21.84 8.77 -19.16
N LEU A 155 -22.43 9.19 -20.26
CA LEU A 155 -23.88 9.15 -20.48
C LEU A 155 -24.30 7.84 -21.16
N ASP A 156 -25.45 7.33 -20.78
CA ASP A 156 -26.15 6.26 -21.52
C ASP A 156 -26.83 6.80 -22.78
N ASP A 157 -27.42 5.92 -23.61
CA ASP A 157 -28.16 6.31 -24.82
C ASP A 157 -29.40 7.18 -24.49
N ASN A 158 -29.81 7.29 -23.22
CA ASN A 158 -30.92 8.13 -22.75
C ASN A 158 -30.46 9.49 -22.17
N GLY A 159 -29.14 9.78 -22.21
CA GLY A 159 -28.57 11.03 -21.69
C GLY A 159 -28.43 11.08 -20.15
N ARG A 160 -28.50 9.93 -19.46
CA ARG A 160 -28.31 9.83 -18.01
C ARG A 160 -26.87 9.44 -17.72
N VAL A 161 -26.31 10.02 -16.65
CA VAL A 161 -24.98 9.64 -16.18
C VAL A 161 -25.01 8.21 -15.64
N ILE A 162 -24.14 7.36 -16.16
CA ILE A 162 -23.94 5.99 -15.69
C ILE A 162 -23.23 6.09 -14.35
N GLU A 163 -23.95 5.80 -13.26
CA GLU A 163 -23.34 5.74 -11.94
C GLU A 163 -22.50 4.46 -11.81
N GLU A 164 -21.21 4.60 -11.56
CA GLU A 164 -20.36 3.49 -11.19
C GLU A 164 -20.83 2.93 -9.84
N TYR A 165 -21.42 1.71 -9.87
CA TYR A 165 -21.70 0.89 -8.70
C TYR A 165 -22.49 1.54 -7.55
N GLY A 166 -23.78 1.77 -7.77
CA GLY A 166 -24.74 1.89 -6.69
C GLY A 166 -24.97 0.53 -5.99
N PRO A 167 -25.35 0.49 -4.69
CA PRO A 167 -25.71 -0.74 -4.03
C PRO A 167 -26.94 -1.37 -4.69
N GLY A 168 -26.72 -2.43 -5.46
CA GLY A 168 -27.76 -3.12 -6.26
C GLY A 168 -27.51 -3.15 -7.76
N ALA A 169 -26.44 -2.57 -8.26
CA ALA A 169 -26.06 -2.69 -9.67
C ALA A 169 -25.51 -4.11 -9.89
N ASP A 170 -26.18 -4.86 -10.75
CA ASP A 170 -25.72 -6.17 -11.22
C ASP A 170 -24.38 -6.01 -11.94
N PRO A 171 -23.28 -6.66 -11.49
CA PRO A 171 -21.98 -6.58 -12.17
C PRO A 171 -22.02 -7.03 -13.62
N ASN A 172 -23.07 -7.73 -14.04
CA ASN A 172 -23.30 -8.19 -15.40
C ASN A 172 -24.08 -7.18 -16.29
N GLN A 173 -24.62 -6.11 -15.75
CA GLN A 173 -25.22 -5.04 -16.52
C GLN A 173 -24.15 -4.05 -17.01
N LYS A 174 -23.25 -4.50 -17.88
CA LYS A 174 -22.46 -3.59 -18.70
C LYS A 174 -23.42 -2.76 -19.54
N ALA A 175 -23.35 -1.42 -19.43
CA ALA A 175 -24.13 -0.53 -20.29
C ALA A 175 -23.93 -0.96 -21.75
N ARG A 176 -25.00 -1.41 -22.39
CA ARG A 176 -24.98 -1.81 -23.79
C ARG A 176 -25.17 -0.55 -24.62
N PHE A 177 -24.11 -0.10 -25.28
CA PHE A 177 -24.16 0.99 -26.21
C PHE A 177 -24.51 0.46 -27.60
N SER A 178 -25.47 1.08 -28.25
CA SER A 178 -25.90 0.73 -29.60
C SER A 178 -24.88 1.14 -30.66
N THR A 179 -24.00 2.11 -30.37
CA THR A 179 -23.02 2.67 -31.30
C THR A 179 -21.62 2.75 -30.67
N ASN A 180 -20.61 3.10 -31.50
CA ASN A 180 -19.27 3.43 -31.02
C ASN A 180 -19.14 4.88 -30.49
N ASN A 181 -20.20 5.66 -30.48
CA ASN A 181 -20.19 7.00 -29.93
C ASN A 181 -20.28 6.94 -28.41
N ARG A 182 -19.49 7.79 -27.71
CA ARG A 182 -19.56 7.97 -26.27
C ARG A 182 -19.67 9.44 -25.95
N THR A 183 -20.58 9.78 -25.06
CA THR A 183 -20.76 11.14 -24.58
C THR A 183 -20.38 11.20 -23.10
N TYR A 184 -19.51 12.14 -22.79
CA TYR A 184 -19.07 12.42 -21.42
C TYR A 184 -19.67 13.72 -20.96
N ARG A 185 -20.30 13.72 -19.79
CA ARG A 185 -20.68 14.95 -19.10
C ARG A 185 -19.47 15.47 -18.35
N VAL A 186 -19.13 16.73 -18.59
CA VAL A 186 -17.97 17.37 -18.02
C VAL A 186 -18.34 18.69 -17.33
N LEU A 187 -17.55 19.04 -16.30
CA LEU A 187 -17.59 20.33 -15.63
C LEU A 187 -16.48 21.21 -16.20
N LEU A 188 -16.80 22.42 -16.58
CA LEU A 188 -15.86 23.44 -17.03
C LEU A 188 -15.42 24.35 -15.88
N ASP A 189 -14.26 25.00 -16.02
CA ASP A 189 -13.82 26.02 -15.08
C ASP A 189 -14.73 27.25 -15.15
N CYS A 190 -15.39 27.58 -14.05
CA CYS A 190 -16.38 28.64 -13.99
C CYS A 190 -15.79 30.06 -14.17
N ASN A 191 -14.54 30.28 -13.70
CA ASN A 191 -13.85 31.55 -13.87
C ASN A 191 -13.43 31.77 -15.32
N GLN A 192 -12.79 30.74 -15.92
CA GLN A 192 -12.38 30.81 -17.32
C GLN A 192 -13.59 30.94 -18.26
N TYR A 193 -14.69 30.22 -17.96
CA TYR A 193 -15.91 30.34 -18.70
C TYR A 193 -16.45 31.79 -18.72
N ARG A 194 -16.45 32.43 -17.52
CA ARG A 194 -16.87 33.84 -17.45
C ARG A 194 -15.98 34.76 -18.28
N GLU A 195 -14.65 34.61 -18.14
CA GLU A 195 -13.69 35.42 -18.93
C GLU A 195 -13.85 35.23 -20.42
N ASP A 196 -14.04 33.99 -20.89
CA ASP A 196 -14.29 33.67 -22.31
C ASP A 196 -15.62 34.28 -22.78
N MET A 197 -16.67 34.27 -21.96
CA MET A 197 -17.97 34.91 -22.31
C MET A 197 -17.86 36.44 -22.31
N ASP A 198 -17.13 37.02 -21.38
CA ASP A 198 -16.87 38.46 -21.36
C ASP A 198 -16.10 38.90 -22.61
N MET A 199 -15.12 38.11 -23.06
CA MET A 199 -14.40 38.34 -24.33
C MET A 199 -15.33 38.22 -25.55
N THR A 200 -16.16 37.17 -25.58
CA THR A 200 -17.16 37.00 -26.66
C THR A 200 -18.16 38.16 -26.74
N SER A 201 -18.61 38.67 -25.59
CA SER A 201 -19.53 39.82 -25.53
C SER A 201 -18.87 41.11 -26.03
N GLN A 202 -17.57 41.23 -26.01
CA GLN A 202 -16.78 42.35 -26.55
C GLN A 202 -16.42 42.18 -28.02
N GLY A 203 -17.01 41.19 -28.71
CA GLY A 203 -16.80 40.94 -30.14
C GLY A 203 -15.67 39.94 -30.44
N GLY A 204 -15.17 39.24 -29.42
CA GLY A 204 -14.27 38.12 -29.59
C GLY A 204 -14.95 36.85 -30.09
N GLU A 205 -14.16 35.88 -30.50
CA GLU A 205 -14.65 34.56 -30.93
C GLU A 205 -15.24 33.75 -29.77
N ASP A 206 -16.31 33.02 -29.99
CA ASP A 206 -16.82 32.02 -29.04
C ASP A 206 -15.87 30.80 -28.99
N VAL A 207 -15.06 30.73 -27.95
CA VAL A 207 -14.06 29.69 -27.76
C VAL A 207 -14.71 28.29 -27.70
N TYR A 208 -15.90 28.19 -27.12
CA TYR A 208 -16.60 26.92 -26.90
C TYR A 208 -17.17 26.28 -28.17
N SER A 209 -17.35 27.04 -29.20
CA SER A 209 -17.74 26.56 -30.53
C SER A 209 -16.57 26.03 -31.36
N THR A 210 -15.32 26.25 -30.95
CA THR A 210 -14.11 25.99 -31.74
C THR A 210 -13.38 24.68 -31.40
N PHE A 211 -13.71 24.01 -30.34
CA PHE A 211 -13.04 22.78 -29.92
C PHE A 211 -13.17 21.66 -30.94
N ASN A 212 -12.06 21.00 -31.27
CA ASN A 212 -12.03 19.90 -32.21
C ASN A 212 -11.36 18.64 -31.70
N ILE A 213 -10.67 18.70 -30.56
CA ILE A 213 -9.98 17.55 -29.92
C ILE A 213 -10.36 17.47 -28.45
N LEU A 214 -10.68 16.25 -28.00
CA LEU A 214 -10.68 15.87 -26.58
C LEU A 214 -9.41 15.08 -26.27
N MET A 215 -8.63 15.56 -25.31
CA MET A 215 -7.43 14.88 -24.81
C MET A 215 -7.67 14.41 -23.38
N ARG A 216 -7.41 13.12 -23.11
CA ARG A 216 -7.36 12.58 -21.76
C ARG A 216 -5.92 12.45 -21.27
N ARG A 217 -5.73 12.34 -19.97
CA ARG A 217 -4.46 11.97 -19.37
C ARG A 217 -4.54 10.56 -18.75
N LYS A 218 -3.40 9.98 -18.41
CA LYS A 218 -3.39 8.71 -17.68
C LYS A 218 -3.95 8.93 -16.27
N PRO A 219 -4.75 7.99 -15.72
CA PRO A 219 -5.38 8.17 -14.40
C PRO A 219 -4.41 8.54 -13.28
N LYS A 220 -3.16 8.01 -13.33
CA LYS A 220 -2.11 8.33 -12.34
C LYS A 220 -1.59 9.77 -12.41
N GLU A 221 -1.78 10.46 -13.52
CA GLU A 221 -1.29 11.81 -13.79
C GLU A 221 -2.39 12.88 -13.56
N ASN A 222 -3.61 12.47 -13.21
CA ASN A 222 -4.78 13.34 -13.01
C ASN A 222 -4.99 13.85 -11.58
N ASN A 223 -4.15 13.46 -10.63
CA ASN A 223 -4.37 13.75 -9.21
C ASN A 223 -3.97 15.17 -8.78
N PHE A 224 -3.38 15.96 -9.67
CA PHE A 224 -2.83 17.28 -9.36
C PHE A 224 -3.88 18.26 -8.83
N LYS A 225 -5.11 18.24 -9.37
CA LYS A 225 -6.21 19.12 -8.95
C LYS A 225 -6.53 18.93 -7.47
N ALA A 226 -6.74 17.70 -7.03
CA ALA A 226 -7.09 17.40 -5.65
C ALA A 226 -5.99 17.82 -4.66
N VAL A 227 -4.72 17.61 -5.01
CA VAL A 227 -3.59 18.04 -4.19
C VAL A 227 -3.54 19.56 -4.09
N LEU A 228 -3.64 20.28 -5.22
CA LEU A 228 -3.64 21.75 -5.25
C LEU A 228 -4.82 22.35 -4.48
N GLU A 229 -6.03 21.81 -4.65
CA GLU A 229 -7.20 22.25 -3.89
C GLU A 229 -7.02 22.01 -2.38
N THR A 230 -6.49 20.86 -2.01
CA THR A 230 -6.20 20.55 -0.60
C THR A 230 -5.19 21.51 -0.01
N ILE A 231 -4.09 21.84 -0.71
CA ILE A 231 -3.09 22.80 -0.22
C ILE A 231 -3.72 24.19 -0.08
N ARG A 232 -4.51 24.61 -1.07
CA ARG A 232 -5.24 25.91 -1.02
C ARG A 232 -6.19 25.97 0.18
N ASP A 233 -6.93 24.90 0.41
CA ASP A 233 -7.84 24.83 1.56
C ASP A 233 -7.07 24.89 2.89
N LEU A 234 -5.94 24.19 2.99
CA LEU A 234 -5.06 24.24 4.17
C LEU A 234 -4.43 25.61 4.39
N MET A 235 -4.17 26.39 3.35
CA MET A 235 -3.69 27.77 3.46
C MET A 235 -4.78 28.73 3.92
N ASN A 236 -6.04 28.46 3.60
CA ASN A 236 -7.20 29.29 3.94
C ASN A 236 -7.86 28.91 5.26
N THR A 237 -7.54 27.75 5.82
CA THR A 237 -8.05 27.25 7.10
C THR A 237 -6.94 27.24 8.16
N ALA A 238 -7.31 27.18 9.43
CA ALA A 238 -6.32 26.95 10.49
C ALA A 238 -5.68 25.57 10.30
N CYS A 239 -4.43 25.55 9.81
CA CYS A 239 -3.64 24.34 9.71
C CYS A 239 -3.05 24.00 11.07
N VAL A 240 -3.69 23.07 11.79
CA VAL A 240 -3.29 22.67 13.13
C VAL A 240 -2.47 21.40 13.07
N VAL A 241 -1.18 21.53 13.29
CA VAL A 241 -0.22 20.44 13.46
C VAL A 241 -0.04 20.19 14.96
N PRO A 242 0.11 18.94 15.45
CA PRO A 242 0.43 18.66 16.85
C PRO A 242 1.64 19.48 17.34
N ASP A 243 1.54 20.05 18.55
CA ASP A 243 2.59 20.94 19.09
C ASP A 243 3.98 20.28 19.09
N TRP A 244 4.04 18.96 19.41
CA TRP A 244 5.29 18.20 19.45
C TRP A 244 5.93 17.99 18.08
N LEU A 245 5.18 18.23 16.99
CA LEU A 245 5.61 18.02 15.61
C LEU A 245 5.84 19.34 14.87
N HIS A 246 5.26 20.45 15.34
CA HIS A 246 5.26 21.73 14.65
C HIS A 246 6.66 22.24 14.33
N ASP A 247 7.54 22.30 15.33
CA ASP A 247 8.90 22.82 15.14
C ASP A 247 9.76 21.91 14.27
N ILE A 248 9.56 20.60 14.35
CA ILE A 248 10.25 19.61 13.52
C ILE A 248 9.86 19.76 12.04
N ILE A 249 8.57 19.97 11.76
CA ILE A 249 8.10 20.22 10.39
C ILE A 249 8.69 21.51 9.84
N LEU A 250 8.77 22.53 10.63
CA LEU A 250 9.40 23.80 10.23
C LEU A 250 10.93 23.74 10.18
N GLY A 251 11.54 22.71 10.78
CA GLY A 251 12.98 22.47 10.79
C GLY A 251 13.72 23.26 11.89
N TYR A 252 13.03 23.61 12.97
CA TYR A 252 13.58 24.29 14.13
C TYR A 252 13.58 23.39 15.38
N GLY A 253 14.25 23.86 16.42
CA GLY A 253 14.29 23.15 17.70
C GLY A 253 15.26 21.98 17.71
N ASP A 254 15.16 21.15 18.75
CA ASP A 254 15.93 19.91 18.88
C ASP A 254 15.35 18.81 17.97
N PRO A 255 16.11 18.31 16.98
CA PRO A 255 15.66 17.25 16.11
C PRO A 255 15.22 15.97 16.85
N ALA A 256 15.75 15.73 18.05
CA ALA A 256 15.42 14.56 18.85
C ALA A 256 14.18 14.76 19.76
N SER A 257 13.58 15.96 19.81
CA SER A 257 12.49 16.27 20.72
C SER A 257 11.26 15.38 20.52
N ALA A 258 10.94 14.98 19.28
CA ALA A 258 9.82 14.11 18.97
C ALA A 258 10.16 12.62 19.04
N HIS A 259 11.41 12.25 19.32
CA HIS A 259 11.77 10.83 19.46
C HIS A 259 11.15 10.26 20.75
N TYR A 260 10.63 9.02 20.68
CA TYR A 260 9.90 8.41 21.81
C TYR A 260 10.64 8.50 23.15
N ALA A 261 11.98 8.36 23.17
CA ALA A 261 12.80 8.42 24.39
C ALA A 261 12.78 9.80 25.09
N ASN A 262 12.44 10.87 24.36
CA ASN A 262 12.39 12.24 24.83
C ASN A 262 10.94 12.73 25.03
N MET A 263 9.96 11.98 24.55
CA MET A 263 8.54 12.30 24.73
C MET A 263 8.13 12.17 26.21
N PRO A 264 7.27 13.06 26.72
CA PRO A 264 6.84 13.02 28.12
C PRO A 264 6.00 11.78 28.46
N ASN A 265 5.32 11.20 27.46
CA ASN A 265 4.37 10.11 27.60
C ASN A 265 4.98 8.76 27.19
N ASN A 266 6.27 8.56 27.42
CA ASN A 266 6.93 7.29 27.12
C ASN A 266 6.32 6.15 27.96
N ILE A 267 6.01 5.04 27.31
CA ILE A 267 5.29 3.92 27.91
C ILE A 267 6.32 2.97 28.56
N PRO A 268 6.28 2.81 29.89
CA PRO A 268 7.28 2.02 30.59
C PRO A 268 7.07 0.51 30.41
N SER A 269 5.84 0.05 30.18
CA SER A 269 5.50 -1.36 30.05
C SER A 269 4.75 -1.61 28.74
N LEU A 270 5.30 -2.48 27.90
CA LEU A 270 4.73 -2.83 26.59
C LEU A 270 4.48 -4.32 26.49
N ASN A 271 3.31 -4.68 25.97
CA ASN A 271 3.09 -6.04 25.51
C ASN A 271 3.65 -6.14 24.09
N PHE A 272 4.73 -6.88 23.93
CA PHE A 272 5.35 -7.16 22.64
C PHE A 272 4.61 -8.23 21.82
N ASN A 273 3.48 -8.72 22.36
CA ASN A 273 2.68 -9.74 21.71
C ASN A 273 3.57 -10.92 21.23
N ASP A 274 3.49 -11.27 19.96
CA ASP A 274 4.25 -12.35 19.33
C ASP A 274 5.56 -11.88 18.65
N THR A 275 6.11 -10.73 19.04
CA THR A 275 7.37 -10.21 18.50
C THR A 275 8.56 -11.16 18.74
N PHE A 276 8.56 -11.87 19.87
CA PHE A 276 9.63 -12.78 20.22
C PHE A 276 9.21 -14.24 20.05
N LEU A 277 10.09 -15.07 19.46
CA LEU A 277 9.84 -16.49 19.27
C LEU A 277 10.05 -17.31 20.56
N ASN A 278 10.97 -16.86 21.42
CA ASN A 278 11.30 -17.45 22.71
C ASN A 278 12.05 -16.44 23.58
N PHE A 279 12.34 -16.82 24.83
CA PHE A 279 13.03 -15.98 25.79
C PHE A 279 14.49 -15.64 25.39
N ASP A 280 15.21 -16.56 24.76
CA ASP A 280 16.57 -16.30 24.28
C ASP A 280 16.55 -15.22 23.16
N HIS A 281 15.59 -15.27 22.27
CA HIS A 281 15.40 -14.23 21.25
C HIS A 281 15.16 -12.85 21.88
N LEU A 282 14.35 -12.78 22.95
CA LEU A 282 14.13 -11.55 23.69
C LEU A 282 15.45 -11.03 24.30
N ARG A 283 16.23 -11.91 24.95
CA ARG A 283 17.51 -11.54 25.55
C ARG A 283 18.54 -11.06 24.54
N GLU A 284 18.63 -11.74 23.38
CA GLU A 284 19.48 -11.33 22.26
C GLU A 284 19.06 -9.95 21.68
N SER A 285 17.77 -9.61 21.77
CA SER A 285 17.22 -8.38 21.23
C SER A 285 17.54 -7.13 22.05
N PHE A 286 17.89 -7.29 23.33
CA PHE A 286 18.23 -6.19 24.23
C PHE A 286 19.65 -6.34 24.86
N PRO A 287 20.71 -6.27 24.02
CA PRO A 287 22.09 -6.56 24.51
C PRO A 287 22.60 -5.56 25.55
N ASN A 288 22.00 -4.38 25.64
CA ASN A 288 22.41 -3.31 26.56
C ASN A 288 21.54 -3.25 27.83
N TYR A 289 20.68 -4.24 28.05
CA TYR A 289 19.81 -4.32 29.21
C TYR A 289 20.12 -5.59 30.04
N GLU A 290 20.05 -5.46 31.36
CA GLU A 290 19.99 -6.62 32.27
C GLU A 290 18.54 -7.13 32.27
N VAL A 291 18.35 -8.39 31.85
CA VAL A 291 17.02 -8.99 31.74
C VAL A 291 16.68 -9.72 33.02
N ARG A 292 15.64 -9.31 33.72
CA ARG A 292 15.10 -9.96 34.91
C ARG A 292 13.75 -10.59 34.62
N VAL A 293 13.48 -11.69 35.25
CA VAL A 293 12.16 -12.35 35.18
C VAL A 293 11.37 -11.90 36.41
N GLY A 294 10.05 -11.65 36.22
CA GLY A 294 9.18 -11.28 37.34
C GLY A 294 9.20 -12.30 38.48
N GLU A 295 9.12 -11.83 39.71
CA GLU A 295 9.31 -12.63 40.94
C GLU A 295 8.36 -13.83 41.08
N HIS A 296 7.22 -13.80 40.35
CA HIS A 296 6.18 -14.82 40.43
C HIS A 296 6.22 -15.88 39.31
N VAL A 297 7.25 -15.84 38.44
CA VAL A 297 7.32 -16.70 37.25
C VAL A 297 8.37 -17.79 37.42
N GLY A 298 7.94 -19.06 37.41
CA GLY A 298 8.86 -20.22 37.35
C GLY A 298 9.65 -20.25 36.02
N LYS A 299 10.90 -20.68 36.05
CA LYS A 299 11.77 -20.72 34.86
C LYS A 299 11.23 -21.60 33.73
N GLU A 300 10.36 -22.54 34.01
CA GLU A 300 9.76 -23.45 33.04
C GLU A 300 8.55 -22.83 32.28
N ALA A 301 8.02 -21.70 32.78
CA ALA A 301 6.85 -21.03 32.24
C ALA A 301 7.14 -19.84 31.28
N LEU A 302 8.42 -19.68 30.89
CA LEU A 302 8.87 -18.54 30.05
C LEU A 302 8.56 -18.78 28.57
N LEU A 303 7.30 -18.82 28.21
CA LEU A 303 6.82 -18.90 26.81
C LEU A 303 6.26 -17.55 26.34
N PRO A 304 6.46 -17.17 25.05
CA PRO A 304 5.84 -15.98 24.49
C PRO A 304 4.31 -16.13 24.44
N PRO A 305 3.55 -15.03 24.44
CA PRO A 305 3.95 -13.61 24.37
C PRO A 305 4.51 -13.05 25.66
N PHE A 306 5.34 -12.00 25.54
CA PHE A 306 5.99 -11.35 26.69
C PHE A 306 5.52 -9.90 26.84
N LYS A 307 5.24 -9.52 28.07
CA LYS A 307 5.16 -8.12 28.51
C LYS A 307 6.51 -7.73 29.08
N VAL A 308 7.03 -6.60 28.61
CA VAL A 308 8.34 -6.10 28.98
C VAL A 308 8.19 -4.75 29.66
N THR A 309 8.69 -4.61 30.88
CA THR A 309 8.71 -3.37 31.64
C THR A 309 10.14 -2.83 31.71
N PHE A 310 10.32 -1.57 31.27
CA PHE A 310 11.61 -0.87 31.24
C PHE A 310 11.76 -0.03 32.52
N GLU A 311 12.58 -0.50 33.46
CA GLU A 311 12.74 0.13 34.79
C GLU A 311 13.42 1.50 34.73
N ASP A 312 14.31 1.71 33.76
CA ASP A 312 14.93 3.01 33.48
C ASP A 312 13.90 4.09 33.11
N ILE A 313 12.83 3.75 32.42
CA ILE A 313 11.73 4.64 32.08
C ILE A 313 10.87 4.90 33.31
N VAL A 314 10.56 3.87 34.09
CA VAL A 314 9.82 4.03 35.36
C VAL A 314 10.56 4.97 36.30
N ALA A 315 11.87 4.78 36.46
CA ALA A 315 12.70 5.64 37.30
C ALA A 315 12.79 7.09 36.79
N LYS A 316 12.86 7.31 35.47
CA LYS A 316 12.83 8.66 34.87
C LYS A 316 11.48 9.35 35.09
N ASN A 317 10.38 8.63 34.95
CA ASN A 317 9.04 9.19 35.15
C ASN A 317 8.82 9.56 36.62
N ASN A 318 9.30 8.76 37.56
CA ASN A 318 9.24 9.05 38.98
C ASN A 318 10.11 10.27 39.37
N LYS A 319 11.35 10.37 38.86
CA LYS A 319 12.24 11.53 39.09
C LYS A 319 11.74 12.84 38.49
N ARG A 320 10.91 12.82 37.47
CA ARG A 320 10.26 14.04 36.93
C ARG A 320 9.25 14.67 37.91
N ASN A 321 8.74 13.86 38.83
CA ASN A 321 7.81 14.32 39.88
C ASN A 321 8.56 14.78 41.15
N GLU A 322 9.88 14.55 41.27
CA GLU A 322 10.72 14.98 42.37
C GLU A 322 11.75 16.00 41.89
N VAL A 323 11.70 17.20 42.45
CA VAL A 323 12.68 18.25 42.16
C VAL A 323 13.98 17.92 42.91
N GLY A 324 14.90 17.24 42.23
CA GLY A 324 16.22 16.92 42.77
C GLY A 324 17.26 16.61 41.70
N ASP A 325 18.39 17.27 41.76
CA ASP A 325 19.51 17.27 40.78
C ASP A 325 20.53 16.17 41.01
N ASP A 326 20.14 14.90 41.13
CA ASP A 326 21.06 13.78 41.22
C ASP A 326 21.25 13.04 39.88
N LYS A 327 22.40 13.28 39.23
CA LYS A 327 22.82 12.68 37.96
C LYS A 327 23.42 11.25 38.12
N ALA A 328 22.90 10.41 39.01
CA ALA A 328 23.30 9.01 39.05
C ALA A 328 22.79 8.27 37.80
N ALA A 329 23.66 7.54 37.10
CA ALA A 329 23.31 6.73 35.95
C ALA A 329 22.29 5.66 36.37
N ILE A 330 21.08 5.74 35.78
CA ILE A 330 20.00 4.78 36.04
C ILE A 330 20.39 3.47 35.37
N PRO A 331 20.44 2.32 36.09
CA PRO A 331 20.75 1.04 35.49
C PRO A 331 19.66 0.66 34.43
N ARG A 332 20.11 0.15 33.29
CA ARG A 332 19.21 -0.33 32.25
C ARG A 332 18.76 -1.75 32.56
N VAL A 333 17.67 -1.87 33.28
CA VAL A 333 17.07 -3.15 33.67
C VAL A 333 15.72 -3.28 32.99
N LEU A 334 15.39 -4.45 32.46
CA LEU A 334 14.05 -4.78 31.97
C LEU A 334 13.52 -6.02 32.71
N THR A 335 12.26 -5.95 33.06
CA THR A 335 11.53 -7.04 33.72
C THR A 335 10.59 -7.67 32.71
N VAL A 336 10.67 -9.01 32.59
CA VAL A 336 9.88 -9.79 31.62
C VAL A 336 8.84 -10.62 32.35
N GLU A 337 7.59 -10.50 31.90
CA GLU A 337 6.46 -11.29 32.36
C GLU A 337 5.83 -12.04 31.16
N PRO A 338 5.59 -13.35 31.22
CA PRO A 338 4.84 -14.06 30.20
C PRO A 338 3.35 -13.65 30.25
N ILE A 339 2.75 -13.47 29.08
CA ILE A 339 1.30 -13.25 28.98
C ILE A 339 0.67 -14.54 28.48
N VAL A 340 -0.22 -15.10 29.28
CA VAL A 340 -1.00 -16.24 28.83
C VAL A 340 -2.02 -15.71 27.79
N LYS A 341 -1.87 -16.08 26.52
CA LYS A 341 -2.92 -15.85 25.52
C LYS A 341 -4.10 -16.76 25.85
N GLU A 342 -5.20 -16.15 26.23
CA GLU A 342 -6.45 -16.85 26.51
C GLU A 342 -6.98 -17.53 25.24
N LYS A 343 -7.35 -18.80 25.34
CA LYS A 343 -8.01 -19.52 24.25
C LYS A 343 -9.41 -18.92 24.04
N ARG A 344 -9.74 -18.58 22.78
CA ARG A 344 -11.04 -17.95 22.41
C ARG A 344 -12.11 -18.96 22.03
N GLY A 345 -11.95 -20.21 22.40
CA GLY A 345 -12.92 -21.26 22.12
C GLY A 345 -12.30 -22.64 21.99
N PRO A 346 -13.11 -23.69 21.97
CA PRO A 346 -12.66 -25.08 21.90
C PRO A 346 -12.27 -25.52 20.48
N TYR A 347 -12.50 -24.67 19.46
CA TYR A 347 -12.29 -25.04 18.06
C TYR A 347 -10.86 -24.78 17.60
N PRO A 348 -10.29 -25.60 16.67
CA PRO A 348 -8.95 -25.35 16.12
C PRO A 348 -8.81 -23.98 15.44
N ALA A 349 -9.88 -23.44 14.87
CA ALA A 349 -9.91 -22.12 14.28
C ALA A 349 -9.76 -20.96 15.28
N CYS A 350 -9.97 -21.22 16.58
CA CYS A 350 -9.87 -20.25 17.67
C CYS A 350 -8.43 -20.12 18.21
N ILE A 351 -7.47 -20.88 17.66
CA ILE A 351 -6.07 -20.79 18.07
C ILE A 351 -5.48 -19.49 17.52
N PRO A 352 -4.90 -18.60 18.37
CA PRO A 352 -4.30 -17.36 17.90
C PRO A 352 -3.16 -17.63 16.91
N LYS A 353 -3.13 -16.87 15.84
CA LYS A 353 -2.02 -16.91 14.89
C LYS A 353 -0.78 -16.29 15.56
N MET A 354 0.37 -16.94 15.40
CA MET A 354 1.64 -16.48 15.97
C MET A 354 2.62 -16.12 14.88
N ASN A 355 3.46 -15.11 15.14
CA ASN A 355 4.55 -14.72 14.26
C ASN A 355 5.61 -15.82 14.18
N SER A 356 6.18 -16.04 13.00
CA SER A 356 7.29 -16.98 12.75
C SER A 356 8.61 -16.29 12.41
N VAL A 357 8.64 -14.95 12.33
CA VAL A 357 9.80 -14.16 11.93
C VAL A 357 10.67 -13.87 13.14
N LYS A 358 11.95 -14.21 13.09
CA LYS A 358 12.94 -13.80 14.08
C LYS A 358 13.45 -12.40 13.74
N PHE A 359 13.03 -11.40 14.50
CA PHE A 359 13.48 -10.01 14.35
C PHE A 359 14.89 -9.80 14.86
N THR A 360 15.67 -8.93 14.23
CA THR A 360 16.98 -8.49 14.70
C THR A 360 16.84 -7.45 15.82
N PRO A 361 17.90 -7.21 16.64
CA PRO A 361 17.86 -6.17 17.67
C PRO A 361 17.46 -4.78 17.15
N THR A 362 17.93 -4.38 15.96
CA THR A 362 17.58 -3.11 15.33
C THR A 362 16.13 -3.09 14.86
N GLN A 363 15.58 -4.20 14.38
CA GLN A 363 14.16 -4.32 14.04
C GLN A 363 13.29 -4.26 15.31
N VAL A 364 13.70 -4.90 16.40
CA VAL A 364 12.99 -4.83 17.70
C VAL A 364 13.00 -3.41 18.26
N GLU A 365 14.10 -2.66 18.13
CA GLU A 365 14.12 -1.24 18.49
C GLU A 365 13.17 -0.39 17.63
N ALA A 366 13.08 -0.68 16.34
CA ALA A 366 12.11 -0.02 15.44
C ALA A 366 10.66 -0.34 15.85
N ILE A 367 10.37 -1.58 16.23
CA ILE A 367 9.06 -2.01 16.74
C ILE A 367 8.75 -1.30 18.06
N ARG A 368 9.71 -1.25 18.98
CA ARG A 368 9.58 -0.53 20.25
C ARG A 368 9.28 0.95 20.03
N SER A 369 10.08 1.61 19.21
CA SER A 369 9.92 3.02 18.90
C SER A 369 8.53 3.29 18.27
N GLY A 370 8.11 2.50 17.26
CA GLY A 370 6.83 2.67 16.58
C GLY A 370 5.61 2.37 17.46
N THR A 371 5.78 1.58 18.52
CA THR A 371 4.72 1.30 19.49
C THR A 371 4.59 2.42 20.54
N ASN A 372 5.65 3.17 20.80
CA ASN A 372 5.66 4.32 21.70
C ASN A 372 5.17 5.60 21.03
N PRO A 373 4.69 6.60 21.80
CA PRO A 373 4.31 7.91 21.28
C PRO A 373 5.48 8.68 20.66
N GLY A 374 5.22 9.45 19.61
CA GLY A 374 6.20 10.32 18.96
C GLY A 374 6.45 10.02 17.50
N LEU A 375 7.56 10.54 16.97
CA LEU A 375 8.03 10.33 15.61
C LEU A 375 9.04 9.18 15.58
N THR A 376 8.73 8.17 14.79
CA THR A 376 9.63 7.04 14.51
C THR A 376 10.06 7.08 13.05
N MET A 377 11.35 7.19 12.80
CA MET A 377 11.91 7.15 11.46
C MET A 377 12.77 5.89 11.30
N VAL A 378 12.36 5.00 10.40
CA VAL A 378 13.06 3.75 10.11
C VAL A 378 13.68 3.82 8.72
N VAL A 379 15.01 3.77 8.66
CA VAL A 379 15.76 3.62 7.43
C VAL A 379 15.99 2.14 7.18
N GLY A 380 15.38 1.62 6.13
CA GLY A 380 15.48 0.20 5.80
C GLY A 380 16.11 -0.06 4.45
N PRO A 381 17.38 -0.48 4.38
CA PRO A 381 18.01 -0.96 3.16
C PRO A 381 17.20 -2.06 2.45
N PRO A 382 17.53 -2.38 1.18
CA PRO A 382 16.87 -3.47 0.47
C PRO A 382 16.99 -4.81 1.21
N GLY A 383 15.86 -5.49 1.40
CA GLY A 383 15.84 -6.83 2.00
C GLY A 383 15.97 -6.89 3.52
N THR A 384 15.87 -5.77 4.22
CA THR A 384 15.97 -5.71 5.70
C THR A 384 14.64 -5.87 6.44
N GLY A 385 13.56 -6.33 5.78
CA GLY A 385 12.29 -6.64 6.43
C GLY A 385 11.46 -5.41 6.84
N LYS A 386 11.55 -4.29 6.11
CA LYS A 386 10.75 -3.07 6.36
C LYS A 386 9.26 -3.35 6.58
N THR A 387 8.68 -4.09 5.66
CA THR A 387 7.25 -4.45 5.70
C THR A 387 6.93 -5.35 6.89
N ASP A 388 7.84 -6.26 7.28
CA ASP A 388 7.63 -7.13 8.44
C ASP A 388 7.67 -6.33 9.75
N VAL A 389 8.57 -5.34 9.84
CA VAL A 389 8.62 -4.38 10.96
C VAL A 389 7.33 -3.55 11.01
N ALA A 390 6.85 -3.04 9.85
CA ALA A 390 5.59 -2.30 9.77
C ALA A 390 4.39 -3.12 10.27
N VAL A 391 4.30 -4.36 9.80
CA VAL A 391 3.24 -5.31 10.16
C VAL A 391 3.27 -5.62 11.66
N GLN A 392 4.45 -5.83 12.25
CA GLN A 392 4.58 -6.10 13.69
C GLN A 392 4.25 -4.87 14.55
N ILE A 393 4.62 -3.66 14.10
CA ILE A 393 4.19 -2.41 14.78
C ILE A 393 2.67 -2.32 14.79
N ILE A 394 2.01 -2.57 13.65
CA ILE A 394 0.55 -2.54 13.54
C ILE A 394 -0.09 -3.58 14.47
N SER A 395 0.43 -4.81 14.50
CA SER A 395 -0.02 -5.85 15.42
C SER A 395 0.07 -5.41 16.88
N ASN A 396 1.23 -4.88 17.27
CA ASN A 396 1.45 -4.41 18.64
C ASN A 396 0.54 -3.22 19.00
N LEU A 397 0.34 -2.27 18.09
CA LEU A 397 -0.58 -1.15 18.30
C LEU A 397 -2.03 -1.62 18.45
N TYR A 398 -2.48 -2.54 17.61
CA TYR A 398 -3.85 -3.09 17.64
C TYR A 398 -4.16 -3.79 18.97
N HIS A 399 -3.22 -4.58 19.49
CA HIS A 399 -3.41 -5.33 20.73
C HIS A 399 -3.14 -4.52 22.01
N ASN A 400 -2.17 -3.59 21.99
CA ASN A 400 -1.90 -2.74 23.16
C ASN A 400 -2.94 -1.62 23.36
N PHE A 401 -3.53 -1.13 22.25
CA PHE A 401 -4.40 0.04 22.28
C PHE A 401 -5.72 -0.25 21.52
N PRO A 402 -6.61 -1.11 22.09
CA PRO A 402 -7.81 -1.57 21.38
C PRO A 402 -8.80 -0.47 21.01
N ASN A 403 -8.74 0.70 21.69
CA ASN A 403 -9.60 1.85 21.41
C ASN A 403 -8.97 2.84 20.41
N GLN A 404 -7.70 2.67 20.05
CA GLN A 404 -7.00 3.53 19.11
C GLN A 404 -7.15 3.06 17.68
N ARG A 405 -7.03 4.00 16.74
CA ARG A 405 -7.18 3.74 15.31
C ARG A 405 -5.87 4.02 14.58
N ILE A 406 -5.58 3.16 13.62
CA ILE A 406 -4.34 3.18 12.84
C ILE A 406 -4.69 3.56 11.40
N LEU A 407 -4.06 4.61 10.89
CA LEU A 407 -4.09 4.99 9.49
C LEU A 407 -2.81 4.51 8.80
N ILE A 408 -2.95 3.75 7.73
CA ILE A 408 -1.83 3.28 6.90
C ILE A 408 -1.86 4.04 5.59
N VAL A 409 -0.72 4.63 5.24
CA VAL A 409 -0.57 5.41 4.00
C VAL A 409 0.67 4.96 3.23
N THR A 410 0.51 4.80 1.93
CA THR A 410 1.64 4.47 1.03
C THR A 410 1.58 5.31 -0.24
N HIS A 411 2.70 5.34 -0.98
CA HIS A 411 2.77 5.99 -2.28
C HIS A 411 1.93 5.29 -3.35
N SER A 412 1.95 3.95 -3.37
CA SER A 412 1.36 3.16 -4.45
C SER A 412 0.37 2.11 -3.95
N ASN A 413 -0.66 1.80 -4.76
CA ASN A 413 -1.59 0.71 -4.47
C ASN A 413 -0.88 -0.64 -4.33
N GLN A 414 0.19 -0.88 -5.08
CA GLN A 414 0.94 -2.13 -5.01
C GLN A 414 1.63 -2.31 -3.65
N ALA A 415 2.33 -1.28 -3.15
CA ALA A 415 2.96 -1.34 -1.83
C ALA A 415 1.88 -1.51 -0.73
N LEU A 416 0.78 -0.77 -0.87
CA LEU A 416 -0.33 -0.87 0.09
C LEU A 416 -0.97 -2.26 0.12
N ASN A 417 -1.19 -2.88 -1.04
CA ASN A 417 -1.77 -4.22 -1.10
C ASN A 417 -0.82 -5.27 -0.51
N GLN A 418 0.49 -5.21 -0.81
CA GLN A 418 1.49 -6.10 -0.21
C GLN A 418 1.56 -6.00 1.32
N LEU A 419 1.46 -4.78 1.86
CA LEU A 419 1.39 -4.57 3.30
C LEU A 419 0.07 -5.10 3.88
N PHE A 420 -1.04 -4.80 3.22
CA PHE A 420 -2.38 -5.18 3.67
C PHE A 420 -2.60 -6.69 3.65
N GLU A 421 -2.10 -7.42 2.65
CA GLU A 421 -2.12 -8.89 2.58
C GLU A 421 -1.40 -9.53 3.77
N LYS A 422 -0.26 -8.97 4.19
CA LYS A 422 0.44 -9.43 5.39
C LYS A 422 -0.36 -9.14 6.67
N ILE A 423 -1.09 -8.01 6.72
CA ILE A 423 -1.94 -7.67 7.87
C ILE A 423 -3.12 -8.63 7.99
N ILE A 424 -3.74 -9.04 6.89
CA ILE A 424 -4.82 -10.04 6.87
C ILE A 424 -4.35 -11.39 7.45
N ALA A 425 -3.06 -11.69 7.31
CA ALA A 425 -2.48 -12.92 7.85
C ALA A 425 -2.22 -12.89 9.38
N LEU A 426 -2.32 -11.71 10.03
CA LEU A 426 -2.14 -11.56 11.47
C LEU A 426 -3.35 -12.03 12.27
N ASP A 427 -3.18 -12.05 13.60
CA ASP A 427 -4.26 -12.23 14.59
C ASP A 427 -5.01 -10.90 14.80
N VAL A 428 -5.61 -10.39 13.72
CA VAL A 428 -6.41 -9.16 13.68
C VAL A 428 -7.81 -9.51 13.17
N ASP A 429 -8.83 -9.00 13.83
CA ASP A 429 -10.21 -9.23 13.41
C ASP A 429 -10.48 -8.54 12.07
N GLU A 430 -10.94 -9.31 11.10
CA GLU A 430 -11.18 -8.82 9.74
C GLU A 430 -12.20 -7.67 9.65
N ARG A 431 -13.16 -7.62 10.59
CA ARG A 431 -14.16 -6.54 10.67
C ARG A 431 -13.54 -5.17 10.92
N HIS A 432 -12.38 -5.12 11.55
CA HIS A 432 -11.63 -3.91 11.85
C HIS A 432 -10.75 -3.42 10.70
N LEU A 433 -10.64 -4.20 9.61
CA LEU A 433 -9.81 -3.89 8.44
C LEU A 433 -10.62 -3.18 7.36
N LEU A 434 -10.13 -2.04 6.88
CA LEU A 434 -10.75 -1.28 5.80
C LEU A 434 -9.72 -0.80 4.79
N ARG A 435 -9.92 -1.10 3.52
CA ARG A 435 -9.09 -0.63 2.41
C ARG A 435 -9.86 0.41 1.60
N LEU A 436 -9.36 1.64 1.55
CA LEU A 436 -9.97 2.73 0.80
C LEU A 436 -9.23 3.01 -0.52
N GLY A 437 -9.97 3.21 -1.59
CA GLY A 437 -9.48 3.53 -2.93
C GLY A 437 -9.60 2.36 -3.91
N HIS A 438 -9.29 2.61 -5.19
CA HIS A 438 -9.53 1.68 -6.30
C HIS A 438 -8.46 0.58 -6.50
N GLY A 439 -7.56 0.36 -5.55
CA GLY A 439 -6.53 -0.68 -5.65
C GLY A 439 -6.93 -2.01 -5.02
N GLU A 440 -8.12 -2.12 -4.46
CA GLU A 440 -8.65 -3.30 -3.79
C GLU A 440 -8.88 -4.48 -4.73
N GLU A 441 -9.30 -4.23 -5.97
CA GLU A 441 -9.52 -5.25 -6.99
C GLU A 441 -8.26 -6.08 -7.32
N ALA A 442 -7.09 -5.56 -7.00
CA ALA A 442 -5.79 -6.22 -7.21
C ALA A 442 -5.27 -6.93 -5.95
N LEU A 443 -6.05 -7.03 -4.87
CA LEU A 443 -5.71 -7.85 -3.70
C LEU A 443 -5.85 -9.33 -4.06
N GLU A 444 -4.83 -10.12 -3.73
CA GLU A 444 -4.83 -11.57 -3.90
C GLU A 444 -5.63 -12.26 -2.77
N THR A 445 -6.93 -11.93 -2.67
CA THR A 445 -7.84 -12.50 -1.66
C THR A 445 -9.25 -12.63 -2.23
N GLU A 446 -9.96 -13.67 -1.81
CA GLU A 446 -11.38 -13.86 -2.13
C GLU A 446 -12.32 -12.92 -1.35
N LYS A 447 -11.79 -12.17 -0.36
CA LYS A 447 -12.54 -11.31 0.54
C LYS A 447 -12.48 -9.85 0.07
N ASP A 448 -13.62 -9.19 0.07
CA ASP A 448 -13.73 -7.78 -0.27
C ASP A 448 -13.54 -6.89 0.98
N PHE A 449 -12.43 -6.14 1.01
CA PHE A 449 -12.08 -5.21 2.07
C PHE A 449 -12.45 -3.75 1.74
N SER A 450 -13.15 -3.50 0.64
CA SER A 450 -13.72 -2.20 0.32
C SER A 450 -14.77 -1.79 1.35
N ARG A 451 -15.11 -0.51 1.37
CA ARG A 451 -16.16 0.00 2.27
C ARG A 451 -17.53 -0.63 2.00
N TYR A 452 -17.82 -0.99 0.76
CA TYR A 452 -19.07 -1.67 0.42
C TYR A 452 -19.01 -3.16 0.74
N GLY A 453 -17.92 -3.81 0.40
CA GLY A 453 -17.68 -5.21 0.74
C GLY A 453 -17.70 -5.46 2.23
N ARG A 454 -17.07 -4.59 3.02
CA ARG A 454 -17.13 -4.69 4.50
C ARG A 454 -18.53 -4.45 5.05
N GLY A 455 -19.27 -3.50 4.50
CA GLY A 455 -20.68 -3.30 4.89
C GLY A 455 -21.53 -4.54 4.64
N ASN A 456 -21.38 -5.19 3.50
CA ASN A 456 -22.07 -6.43 3.17
C ASN A 456 -21.60 -7.60 4.06
N TYR A 457 -20.29 -7.69 4.32
CA TYR A 457 -19.72 -8.68 5.24
C TYR A 457 -20.34 -8.60 6.64
N VAL A 458 -20.44 -7.39 7.22
CA VAL A 458 -21.06 -7.18 8.54
C VAL A 458 -22.50 -7.67 8.56
N LEU A 459 -23.27 -7.35 7.50
CA LEU A 459 -24.67 -7.81 7.41
C LEU A 459 -24.80 -9.34 7.28
N ALA A 460 -23.94 -9.97 6.48
CA ALA A 460 -23.92 -11.43 6.35
C ALA A 460 -23.48 -12.10 7.66
N LYS A 461 -22.41 -11.58 8.27
CA LYS A 461 -21.88 -12.12 9.54
C LYS A 461 -22.86 -11.97 10.69
N ARG A 462 -23.63 -10.88 10.72
CA ARG A 462 -24.73 -10.73 11.68
C ARG A 462 -25.74 -11.87 11.60
N ILE A 463 -26.14 -12.25 10.39
CA ILE A 463 -27.09 -13.35 10.20
C ILE A 463 -26.49 -14.66 10.70
N GLU A 464 -25.22 -14.96 10.36
CA GLU A 464 -24.54 -16.16 10.86
C GLU A 464 -24.50 -16.21 12.39
N LEU A 465 -24.18 -15.07 13.04
CA LEU A 465 -24.14 -15.00 14.51
C LEU A 465 -25.52 -15.16 15.15
N LEU A 466 -26.57 -14.61 14.55
CA LEU A 466 -27.95 -14.82 15.02
C LEU A 466 -28.38 -16.26 14.86
N GLU A 467 -27.90 -16.98 13.84
CA GLU A 467 -28.11 -18.45 13.74
C GLU A 467 -27.41 -19.21 14.87
N GLU A 468 -26.17 -18.79 15.25
CA GLU A 468 -25.48 -19.37 16.43
C GLU A 468 -26.26 -19.08 17.72
N VAL A 469 -26.81 -17.88 17.88
CA VAL A 469 -27.71 -17.56 19.01
C VAL A 469 -28.92 -18.46 19.01
N SER A 470 -29.54 -18.75 17.84
CA SER A 470 -30.67 -19.71 17.75
C SER A 470 -30.28 -21.13 18.17
N LYS A 471 -29.05 -21.58 17.82
CA LYS A 471 -28.53 -22.88 18.26
C LYS A 471 -28.31 -22.90 19.78
N LEU A 472 -27.76 -21.84 20.35
CA LEU A 472 -27.59 -21.70 21.80
C LEU A 472 -28.92 -21.66 22.51
N GLN A 473 -29.91 -20.93 22.02
CA GLN A 473 -31.26 -20.88 22.54
C GLN A 473 -31.89 -22.28 22.62
N LYS A 474 -31.81 -23.04 21.52
CA LYS A 474 -32.33 -24.40 21.45
C LYS A 474 -31.63 -25.34 22.45
N SER A 475 -30.30 -25.21 22.60
CA SER A 475 -29.56 -26.03 23.55
C SER A 475 -29.91 -25.76 25.01
N LEU A 476 -30.38 -24.54 25.31
CA LEU A 476 -30.78 -24.12 26.65
C LEU A 476 -32.31 -24.33 26.92
N GLY A 477 -33.08 -24.77 25.91
CA GLY A 477 -34.53 -24.99 26.03
C GLY A 477 -35.33 -23.70 26.26
N VAL A 478 -34.82 -22.54 25.89
CA VAL A 478 -35.50 -21.24 26.08
C VAL A 478 -36.51 -21.02 24.96
N VAL A 479 -37.75 -20.70 25.32
CA VAL A 479 -38.83 -20.42 24.37
C VAL A 479 -38.90 -18.91 24.09
N GLY A 480 -39.13 -18.52 22.85
CA GLY A 480 -39.30 -17.16 22.42
C GLY A 480 -38.46 -16.84 21.20
N ASP A 481 -38.62 -15.64 20.64
CA ASP A 481 -37.91 -15.17 19.43
C ASP A 481 -36.71 -14.27 19.82
N VAL A 482 -35.62 -14.92 20.26
CA VAL A 482 -34.44 -14.24 20.81
C VAL A 482 -33.35 -14.00 19.77
N SER A 483 -33.44 -14.64 18.59
CA SER A 483 -32.41 -14.58 17.52
C SER A 483 -32.84 -13.76 16.30
N TYR A 484 -33.84 -12.89 16.45
CA TYR A 484 -34.40 -12.11 15.35
C TYR A 484 -33.59 -10.81 15.10
N THR A 485 -33.23 -10.10 16.16
CA THR A 485 -32.46 -8.85 16.11
C THR A 485 -31.28 -8.90 17.06
N CYS A 486 -30.28 -8.00 16.84
CA CYS A 486 -29.17 -7.83 17.79
C CYS A 486 -29.67 -7.45 19.19
N GLU A 487 -30.76 -6.66 19.27
CA GLU A 487 -31.35 -6.24 20.54
C GLU A 487 -31.96 -7.42 21.30
N THR A 488 -32.76 -8.27 20.62
CA THR A 488 -33.35 -9.45 21.26
C THR A 488 -32.29 -10.44 21.71
N ALA A 489 -31.22 -10.63 20.92
CA ALA A 489 -30.06 -11.43 21.28
C ALA A 489 -29.32 -10.88 22.52
N ARG A 490 -29.19 -9.56 22.66
CA ARG A 490 -28.58 -8.91 23.82
C ARG A 490 -29.38 -9.20 25.11
N TYR A 491 -30.71 -9.09 25.09
CA TYR A 491 -31.53 -9.42 26.24
C TYR A 491 -31.47 -10.92 26.60
N PHE A 492 -31.43 -11.79 25.59
CA PHE A 492 -31.22 -13.22 25.82
C PHE A 492 -29.88 -13.50 26.50
N PHE A 493 -28.81 -12.83 26.07
CA PHE A 493 -27.50 -12.95 26.73
C PHE A 493 -27.55 -12.55 28.20
N LEU A 494 -28.05 -11.35 28.48
CA LEU A 494 -28.05 -10.81 29.85
C LEU A 494 -28.91 -11.66 30.82
N TYR A 495 -30.07 -12.07 30.40
CA TYR A 495 -31.03 -12.68 31.31
C TYR A 495 -31.02 -14.22 31.32
N GLN A 496 -30.49 -14.85 30.28
CA GLN A 496 -30.52 -16.31 30.16
C GLN A 496 -29.15 -16.97 30.06
N VAL A 497 -28.22 -16.32 29.41
CA VAL A 497 -26.89 -16.91 29.18
C VAL A 497 -25.92 -16.53 30.29
N GLN A 498 -25.80 -15.23 30.56
CA GLN A 498 -24.90 -14.70 31.58
C GLN A 498 -25.28 -15.20 32.99
N SER A 499 -26.56 -15.15 33.34
CA SER A 499 -27.05 -15.62 34.63
C SER A 499 -26.72 -17.11 34.91
N ARG A 500 -26.82 -17.98 33.88
CA ARG A 500 -26.42 -19.38 33.99
C ARG A 500 -24.93 -19.59 34.14
N TRP A 501 -24.13 -18.74 33.51
CA TRP A 501 -22.69 -18.76 33.70
C TRP A 501 -22.29 -18.30 35.10
N GLU A 502 -22.89 -17.23 35.60
CA GLU A 502 -22.67 -16.74 36.96
C GLU A 502 -23.05 -17.75 38.02
N GLU A 503 -24.22 -18.46 37.85
CA GLU A 503 -24.65 -19.53 38.71
C GLU A 503 -23.65 -20.72 38.69
N TYR A 504 -23.13 -21.07 37.52
CA TYR A 504 -22.12 -22.12 37.34
C TYR A 504 -20.83 -21.76 38.08
N MET A 505 -20.34 -20.55 37.92
CA MET A 505 -19.14 -20.06 38.58
C MET A 505 -19.31 -20.03 40.10
N ALA A 506 -20.44 -19.56 40.61
CA ALA A 506 -20.73 -19.52 42.04
C ALA A 506 -20.70 -20.93 42.66
N LYS A 507 -21.28 -21.92 41.97
CA LYS A 507 -21.25 -23.32 42.43
C LYS A 507 -19.85 -23.92 42.50
N ILE A 508 -18.96 -23.54 41.57
CA ILE A 508 -17.55 -23.97 41.57
C ILE A 508 -16.79 -23.31 42.72
N GLU A 509 -17.00 -22.02 42.95
CA GLU A 509 -16.32 -21.23 43.98
C GLU A 509 -16.75 -21.62 45.42
N GLU A 510 -18.03 -22.01 45.62
CA GLU A 510 -18.53 -22.45 46.91
C GLU A 510 -17.98 -23.80 47.35
N THR A 511 -17.45 -24.60 46.43
CA THR A 511 -16.96 -25.95 46.73
C THR A 511 -15.51 -25.90 47.16
N LYS A 512 -15.24 -26.32 48.42
CA LYS A 512 -13.86 -26.24 49.01
C LYS A 512 -12.85 -27.20 48.39
N ASP A 513 -13.34 -28.34 47.81
CA ASP A 513 -12.49 -29.32 47.10
C ASP A 513 -13.24 -29.77 45.82
N PRO A 514 -13.05 -29.03 44.70
CA PRO A 514 -13.75 -29.37 43.46
C PRO A 514 -13.19 -30.67 42.86
N SER A 515 -14.09 -31.67 42.68
CA SER A 515 -13.72 -32.89 41.95
C SER A 515 -13.52 -32.63 40.46
N ILE A 516 -12.63 -33.36 39.82
CA ILE A 516 -12.29 -33.21 38.40
C ILE A 516 -13.52 -33.29 37.47
N GLY A 517 -14.49 -34.18 37.78
CA GLY A 517 -15.73 -34.36 37.00
C GLY A 517 -16.75 -33.21 37.16
N MET A 518 -16.65 -32.42 38.22
CA MET A 518 -17.65 -31.39 38.55
C MET A 518 -17.76 -30.29 37.49
N ILE A 519 -16.63 -29.92 36.83
CA ILE A 519 -16.62 -28.95 35.77
C ILE A 519 -17.47 -29.39 34.58
N ALA A 520 -17.32 -30.64 34.15
CA ALA A 520 -18.06 -31.22 33.03
C ALA A 520 -19.56 -31.40 33.33
N ASP A 521 -19.87 -31.84 34.57
CA ASP A 521 -21.24 -32.15 34.99
C ASP A 521 -22.11 -30.89 35.15
N LEU A 522 -21.53 -29.81 35.65
CA LEU A 522 -22.27 -28.57 35.91
C LEU A 522 -22.24 -27.59 34.72
N PHE A 523 -21.44 -27.86 33.71
CA PHE A 523 -21.26 -26.90 32.58
C PHE A 523 -22.55 -26.70 31.78
N PRO A 524 -23.13 -25.48 31.79
CA PRO A 524 -24.48 -25.24 31.25
C PRO A 524 -24.57 -25.31 29.73
N PHE A 525 -23.46 -25.16 29.01
CA PHE A 525 -23.44 -25.02 27.53
C PHE A 525 -22.96 -26.30 26.83
N ASN A 526 -22.84 -27.42 27.53
CA ASN A 526 -22.29 -28.66 26.98
C ASN A 526 -23.02 -29.14 25.72
N VAL A 527 -24.36 -28.97 25.64
CA VAL A 527 -25.17 -29.33 24.48
C VAL A 527 -24.88 -28.46 23.27
N PHE A 528 -24.58 -27.18 23.48
CA PHE A 528 -24.23 -26.24 22.41
C PHE A 528 -22.91 -26.59 21.70
N PHE A 529 -21.93 -27.08 22.47
CA PHE A 529 -20.61 -27.44 21.93
C PHE A 529 -20.48 -28.89 21.45
N ARG A 530 -21.53 -29.68 21.53
CA ARG A 530 -21.56 -31.09 21.09
C ARG A 530 -21.55 -31.37 19.56
N PRO A 531 -21.83 -30.46 18.65
CA PRO A 531 -21.74 -30.77 17.22
C PRO A 531 -20.32 -31.10 16.74
N ALA A 532 -20.24 -31.83 15.61
CA ALA A 532 -19.08 -32.53 15.04
C ALA A 532 -17.72 -31.78 14.87
N LYS A 533 -17.63 -30.50 15.20
CA LYS A 533 -16.45 -29.68 15.09
C LYS A 533 -15.71 -29.43 16.41
N ALA A 534 -16.30 -29.72 17.56
CA ALA A 534 -15.67 -29.61 18.87
C ALA A 534 -14.92 -30.91 19.24
N PRO A 535 -13.87 -30.81 20.11
CA PRO A 535 -13.26 -31.99 20.67
C PRO A 535 -14.36 -32.89 21.33
N ASN A 536 -14.27 -34.19 21.15
CA ASN A 536 -15.24 -35.11 21.76
C ASN A 536 -14.49 -36.18 22.56
N PRO A 537 -14.52 -36.17 23.89
CA PRO A 537 -15.29 -35.28 24.77
C PRO A 537 -14.72 -33.85 24.88
N LEU A 538 -15.58 -32.87 25.23
CA LEU A 538 -15.20 -31.46 25.39
C LEU A 538 -14.24 -31.27 26.57
N PHE A 539 -14.39 -32.06 27.61
CA PHE A 539 -13.57 -32.08 28.82
C PHE A 539 -12.84 -33.44 28.93
N ASP A 540 -11.54 -33.41 29.12
CA ASP A 540 -10.71 -34.62 29.20
C ASP A 540 -10.84 -35.34 30.54
N GLY A 541 -11.27 -34.67 31.62
CA GLY A 541 -11.44 -35.20 32.95
C GLY A 541 -10.15 -35.68 33.62
N LYS A 542 -9.00 -35.18 33.22
CA LYS A 542 -7.69 -35.56 33.74
C LYS A 542 -7.09 -34.53 34.69
N ASP A 543 -7.25 -33.25 34.38
CA ASP A 543 -6.75 -32.12 35.15
C ASP A 543 -7.84 -31.05 35.32
N PHE A 544 -8.07 -30.63 36.55
CA PHE A 544 -9.02 -29.59 36.90
C PHE A 544 -8.69 -28.24 36.25
N ALA A 545 -7.41 -27.87 36.23
CA ALA A 545 -6.99 -26.59 35.65
C ALA A 545 -7.19 -26.54 34.13
N GLU A 546 -6.98 -27.66 33.43
CA GLU A 546 -7.15 -27.76 31.98
C GLU A 546 -8.64 -27.73 31.60
N ASP A 547 -9.48 -28.48 32.33
CA ASP A 547 -10.93 -28.46 32.12
C ASP A 547 -11.54 -27.11 32.46
N TYR A 548 -11.07 -26.45 33.53
CA TYR A 548 -11.50 -25.10 33.90
C TYR A 548 -11.14 -24.07 32.80
N GLU A 549 -9.94 -24.10 32.26
CA GLU A 549 -9.54 -23.25 31.15
C GLU A 549 -10.35 -23.54 29.88
N THR A 550 -10.72 -24.80 29.66
CA THR A 550 -11.61 -25.19 28.55
C THR A 550 -13.01 -24.60 28.74
N ALA A 551 -13.57 -24.64 29.94
CA ALA A 551 -14.84 -24.01 30.28
C ALA A 551 -14.77 -22.47 30.06
N GLN A 552 -13.73 -21.85 30.55
CA GLN A 552 -13.46 -20.43 30.34
C GLN A 552 -13.34 -20.08 28.84
N SER A 553 -12.64 -20.90 28.05
CA SER A 553 -12.50 -20.69 26.61
C SER A 553 -13.84 -20.79 25.88
N CYS A 554 -14.69 -21.75 26.28
CA CYS A 554 -16.05 -21.89 25.77
C CYS A 554 -16.91 -20.66 26.12
N TRP A 555 -16.77 -20.12 27.33
CA TRP A 555 -17.46 -18.90 27.73
C TRP A 555 -17.00 -17.69 26.90
N ARG A 556 -15.71 -17.50 26.70
CA ARG A 556 -15.17 -16.43 25.84
C ARG A 556 -15.70 -16.52 24.41
N TYR A 557 -15.85 -17.75 23.87
CA TYR A 557 -16.46 -17.95 22.56
C TYR A 557 -17.91 -17.45 22.51
N ILE A 558 -18.70 -17.76 23.52
CA ILE A 558 -20.09 -17.28 23.64
C ILE A 558 -20.12 -15.76 23.79
N GLN A 559 -19.29 -15.20 24.68
CA GLN A 559 -19.20 -13.75 24.88
C GLN A 559 -18.83 -13.03 23.57
N ASP A 560 -17.92 -13.58 22.77
CA ASP A 560 -17.48 -12.99 21.51
C ASP A 560 -18.63 -12.91 20.50
N ILE A 561 -19.51 -13.93 20.43
CA ILE A 561 -20.72 -13.88 19.59
C ILE A 561 -21.58 -12.66 19.95
N PHE A 562 -21.87 -12.45 21.22
CA PHE A 562 -22.75 -11.35 21.65
C PHE A 562 -22.05 -9.99 21.59
N THR A 563 -20.76 -9.92 21.84
CA THR A 563 -19.95 -8.70 21.67
C THR A 563 -19.96 -8.23 20.22
N GLN A 564 -19.79 -9.15 19.27
CA GLN A 564 -19.89 -8.83 17.85
C GLN A 564 -21.30 -8.39 17.45
N LEU A 565 -22.34 -9.02 17.96
CA LEU A 565 -23.73 -8.62 17.70
C LEU A 565 -24.04 -7.22 18.26
N ASP A 566 -23.53 -6.89 19.44
CA ASP A 566 -23.66 -5.55 20.02
C ASP A 566 -23.00 -4.47 19.13
N GLU A 567 -21.81 -4.74 18.60
CA GLU A 567 -21.13 -3.84 17.66
C GLU A 567 -21.90 -3.73 16.33
N PHE A 568 -22.50 -4.83 15.86
CA PHE A 568 -23.29 -4.85 14.61
C PHE A 568 -24.68 -4.23 14.75
N TRP A 569 -25.14 -3.94 15.93
CA TRP A 569 -26.46 -3.37 16.15
C TRP A 569 -26.66 -2.03 15.41
N ALA A 570 -25.63 -1.18 15.36
CA ALA A 570 -25.69 0.06 14.60
C ALA A 570 -25.96 -0.15 13.10
N PHE A 571 -25.41 -1.22 12.50
CA PHE A 571 -25.64 -1.55 11.08
C PHE A 571 -27.07 -2.06 10.81
N GLU A 572 -27.73 -2.63 11.81
CA GLU A 572 -29.13 -3.01 11.73
C GLU A 572 -30.06 -1.80 11.69
N LEU A 573 -29.75 -0.76 12.48
CA LEU A 573 -30.51 0.49 12.53
C LEU A 573 -30.32 1.35 11.28
N LEU A 574 -29.12 1.35 10.70
CA LEU A 574 -28.79 2.14 9.51
C LEU A 574 -29.38 1.50 8.26
N ARG A 575 -30.35 2.19 7.62
CA ARG A 575 -31.06 1.68 6.44
C ARG A 575 -30.29 1.89 5.15
N SER A 576 -29.62 3.05 5.00
CA SER A 576 -28.87 3.42 3.81
C SER A 576 -27.52 2.71 3.76
N GLY A 577 -27.14 2.13 2.60
CA GLY A 577 -25.80 1.59 2.37
C GLY A 577 -24.70 2.64 2.54
N LEU A 578 -24.98 3.89 2.17
CA LEU A 578 -24.07 5.01 2.33
C LEU A 578 -23.82 5.34 3.82
N ASP A 579 -24.85 5.31 4.67
CA ASP A 579 -24.70 5.58 6.10
C ASP A 579 -23.97 4.44 6.81
N ARG A 580 -24.19 3.19 6.39
CA ARG A 580 -23.40 2.04 6.85
C ARG A 580 -21.92 2.19 6.51
N THR A 581 -21.59 2.58 5.27
CA THR A 581 -20.19 2.78 4.85
C THR A 581 -19.53 3.95 5.61
N ARG A 582 -20.28 5.00 5.91
CA ARG A 582 -19.81 6.12 6.73
C ARG A 582 -19.54 5.70 8.18
N TYR A 583 -20.48 4.97 8.78
CA TYR A 583 -20.34 4.42 10.12
C TYR A 583 -19.14 3.48 10.23
N LEU A 584 -18.98 2.57 9.27
CA LEU A 584 -17.82 1.69 9.18
C LEU A 584 -16.51 2.48 9.19
N CYS A 585 -16.41 3.51 8.35
CA CYS A 585 -15.21 4.34 8.25
C CYS A 585 -14.89 5.11 9.53
N VAL A 586 -15.89 5.60 10.26
CA VAL A 586 -15.71 6.50 11.42
C VAL A 586 -15.63 5.75 12.74
N LYS A 587 -16.32 4.62 12.90
CA LYS A 587 -16.44 3.92 14.18
C LYS A 587 -15.87 2.51 14.19
N GLU A 588 -16.20 1.68 13.23
CA GLU A 588 -15.91 0.25 13.28
C GLU A 588 -14.48 -0.08 12.86
N ALA A 589 -14.01 0.47 11.75
CA ALA A 589 -12.67 0.17 11.24
C ALA A 589 -11.58 0.74 12.16
N LYS A 590 -10.73 -0.12 12.71
CA LYS A 590 -9.59 0.26 13.54
C LYS A 590 -8.31 0.44 12.74
N ILE A 591 -8.16 -0.30 11.64
CA ILE A 591 -7.04 -0.20 10.71
C ILE A 591 -7.59 0.23 9.34
N VAL A 592 -7.29 1.45 8.95
CA VAL A 592 -7.73 2.03 7.68
C VAL A 592 -6.52 2.25 6.78
N ALA A 593 -6.56 1.69 5.59
CA ALA A 593 -5.45 1.74 4.64
C ALA A 593 -5.84 2.51 3.38
N MET A 594 -5.01 3.46 2.95
CA MET A 594 -5.20 4.25 1.73
C MET A 594 -3.89 4.75 1.13
N THR A 595 -3.92 5.20 -0.13
CA THR A 595 -2.77 5.89 -0.73
C THR A 595 -2.79 7.40 -0.41
N CYS A 596 -1.62 8.07 -0.50
CA CYS A 596 -1.52 9.52 -0.34
C CYS A 596 -2.49 10.27 -1.27
N THR A 597 -2.61 9.82 -2.50
CA THR A 597 -3.55 10.37 -3.50
C THR A 597 -5.00 10.25 -3.02
N HIS A 598 -5.40 9.09 -2.50
CA HIS A 598 -6.75 8.90 -1.98
C HIS A 598 -7.03 9.79 -0.77
N ALA A 599 -6.03 9.95 0.10
CA ALA A 599 -6.11 10.87 1.24
C ALA A 599 -6.38 12.32 0.79
N ALA A 600 -5.68 12.80 -0.24
CA ALA A 600 -5.90 14.13 -0.80
C ALA A 600 -7.29 14.27 -1.45
N LEU A 601 -7.68 13.29 -2.31
CA LEU A 601 -8.98 13.29 -3.00
C LEU A 601 -10.17 13.30 -2.03
N LYS A 602 -10.07 12.59 -0.91
CA LYS A 602 -11.18 12.37 0.03
C LYS A 602 -11.06 13.16 1.32
N ARG A 603 -10.05 14.05 1.43
CA ARG A 603 -9.82 14.82 2.66
C ARG A 603 -11.07 15.55 3.15
N GLN A 604 -11.72 16.33 2.29
CA GLN A 604 -12.91 17.09 2.70
C GLN A 604 -14.05 16.17 3.15
N GLU A 605 -14.26 15.04 2.48
CA GLU A 605 -15.28 14.04 2.86
C GLU A 605 -14.96 13.44 4.23
N LEU A 606 -13.70 12.98 4.43
CA LEU A 606 -13.25 12.36 5.67
C LEU A 606 -13.31 13.32 6.87
N VAL A 607 -12.87 14.57 6.70
CA VAL A 607 -12.93 15.60 7.74
C VAL A 607 -14.39 15.92 8.11
N LYS A 608 -15.27 16.08 7.13
CA LYS A 608 -16.71 16.33 7.36
C LYS A 608 -17.40 15.15 8.06
N LEU A 609 -16.96 13.93 7.81
CA LEU A 609 -17.47 12.72 8.47
C LEU A 609 -17.00 12.60 9.93
N GLY A 610 -16.03 13.40 10.37
CA GLY A 610 -15.41 13.27 11.68
C GLY A 610 -14.46 12.08 11.79
N PHE A 611 -13.75 11.75 10.71
CA PHE A 611 -12.73 10.68 10.70
C PHE A 611 -11.60 11.02 11.68
N LYS A 612 -11.22 10.05 12.53
CA LYS A 612 -10.17 10.21 13.55
C LYS A 612 -9.22 9.02 13.52
N TYR A 613 -7.97 9.26 13.87
CA TYR A 613 -6.94 8.22 14.04
C TYR A 613 -5.88 8.72 15.04
N ASP A 614 -5.25 7.81 15.75
CA ASP A 614 -4.25 8.07 16.79
C ASP A 614 -2.83 7.82 16.29
N SER A 615 -2.68 6.89 15.36
CA SER A 615 -1.39 6.52 14.79
C SER A 615 -1.45 6.56 13.26
N ILE A 616 -0.40 7.08 12.64
CA ILE A 616 -0.22 7.02 11.18
C ILE A 616 1.08 6.30 10.87
N LEU A 617 1.00 5.30 9.99
CA LEU A 617 2.16 4.58 9.47
C LEU A 617 2.29 4.82 7.97
N MET A 618 3.45 5.31 7.56
CA MET A 618 3.78 5.59 6.17
C MET A 618 4.91 4.68 5.70
N GLU A 619 4.60 3.75 4.78
CA GLU A 619 5.61 2.91 4.12
C GLU A 619 6.05 3.52 2.79
N GLU A 620 7.30 3.27 2.38
CA GLU A 620 7.96 3.89 1.23
C GLU A 620 8.00 5.44 1.29
N SER A 621 8.03 6.02 2.49
CA SER A 621 7.92 7.46 2.73
C SER A 621 9.01 8.32 2.07
N ALA A 622 10.16 7.72 1.73
CA ALA A 622 11.22 8.41 0.99
C ALA A 622 10.89 8.70 -0.49
N GLN A 623 9.85 8.08 -1.04
CA GLN A 623 9.42 8.23 -2.44
C GLN A 623 8.22 9.15 -2.62
N ILE A 624 7.67 9.66 -1.53
CA ILE A 624 6.47 10.49 -1.52
C ILE A 624 6.92 11.95 -1.55
N LEU A 625 6.30 12.76 -2.40
CA LEU A 625 6.52 14.21 -2.39
C LEU A 625 6.21 14.78 -1.00
N GLU A 626 6.96 15.77 -0.60
CA GLU A 626 6.87 16.34 0.75
C GLU A 626 5.44 16.72 1.12
N ILE A 627 4.75 17.42 0.23
CA ILE A 627 3.37 17.85 0.48
C ILE A 627 2.37 16.68 0.52
N GLU A 628 2.57 15.65 -0.28
CA GLU A 628 1.72 14.45 -0.26
C GLU A 628 1.91 13.62 1.01
N THR A 629 3.07 13.72 1.67
CA THR A 629 3.31 13.16 3.01
C THR A 629 2.61 13.96 4.09
N PHE A 630 2.53 15.28 3.91
CA PHE A 630 1.96 16.20 4.89
C PHE A 630 0.42 16.15 4.93
N ILE A 631 -0.25 16.00 3.79
CA ILE A 631 -1.72 15.99 3.70
C ILE A 631 -2.38 14.91 4.60
N PRO A 632 -1.92 13.65 4.63
CA PRO A 632 -2.50 12.63 5.50
C PRO A 632 -2.44 12.93 7.00
N LEU A 633 -1.52 13.77 7.45
CA LEU A 633 -1.46 14.22 8.85
C LEU A 633 -2.64 15.13 9.26
N LEU A 634 -3.37 15.66 8.27
CA LEU A 634 -4.40 16.67 8.43
C LEU A 634 -5.79 16.18 7.98
N LEU A 635 -6.06 14.88 8.09
CA LEU A 635 -7.38 14.29 7.79
C LEU A 635 -8.37 14.39 8.96
N GLN A 636 -7.94 14.93 10.10
CA GLN A 636 -8.77 15.15 11.28
C GLN A 636 -9.27 16.59 11.33
N ASN A 637 -10.42 16.81 11.97
CA ASN A 637 -10.95 18.16 12.14
C ASN A 637 -10.11 18.94 13.16
N PRO A 638 -9.52 20.08 12.80
CA PRO A 638 -8.72 20.88 13.72
C PRO A 638 -9.54 21.54 14.84
N GLU A 639 -10.83 21.80 14.63
CA GLU A 639 -11.72 22.42 15.61
C GLU A 639 -11.94 21.56 16.85
N ASP A 640 -11.84 20.24 16.72
CA ASP A 640 -11.99 19.28 17.83
C ASP A 640 -10.72 19.18 18.71
N GLY A 641 -9.66 19.92 18.39
CA GLY A 641 -8.36 19.82 19.08
C GLY A 641 -7.67 18.46 18.95
N THR A 642 -8.14 17.61 18.03
CA THR A 642 -7.67 16.21 17.87
C THR A 642 -6.27 16.11 17.28
N ASN A 643 -5.77 17.19 16.67
CA ASN A 643 -4.39 17.26 16.16
C ASN A 643 -3.39 17.82 17.20
N ARG A 644 -3.85 18.15 18.41
CA ARG A 644 -3.00 18.63 19.50
C ARG A 644 -2.79 17.53 20.53
N LEU A 645 -1.55 17.20 20.84
CA LEU A 645 -1.23 16.50 22.07
C LEU A 645 -1.55 17.44 23.24
N LYS A 646 -2.62 17.16 23.99
CA LYS A 646 -2.81 17.83 25.27
C LYS A 646 -1.61 17.45 26.13
N ARG A 647 -0.81 18.42 26.54
CA ARG A 647 0.14 18.24 27.62
C ARG A 647 -0.68 17.77 28.83
N LEU A 648 -0.51 16.53 29.22
CA LEU A 648 -0.91 16.02 30.52
C LEU A 648 0.09 16.63 31.55
N GLY A 649 0.06 17.94 31.67
CA GLY A 649 0.61 18.62 32.82
C GLY A 649 -0.35 18.42 33.97
N ASN A 650 0.15 18.04 35.13
CA ASN A 650 -0.53 18.03 36.40
C ASN A 650 -0.90 19.47 36.80
N ASP A 651 -1.82 20.08 36.09
CA ASP A 651 -2.37 21.37 36.47
C ASP A 651 -3.82 21.14 36.98
N PRO A 652 -4.00 21.07 38.30
CA PRO A 652 -5.32 20.82 38.89
C PRO A 652 -6.34 21.92 38.55
N LEU A 653 -5.89 23.09 38.10
CA LEU A 653 -6.73 24.23 37.76
C LEU A 653 -7.44 24.16 36.41
N LEU A 654 -6.93 23.31 35.45
CA LEU A 654 -7.60 23.11 34.17
C LEU A 654 -8.74 22.08 34.23
N LEU A 655 -8.71 21.18 35.20
CA LEU A 655 -9.81 20.21 35.44
C LEU A 655 -11.05 20.90 36.06
N SER A 656 -10.89 22.03 36.76
CA SER A 656 -12.00 22.74 37.36
C SER A 656 -12.83 23.54 36.34
N ASN A 657 -12.20 24.05 35.27
CA ASN A 657 -12.90 24.88 34.28
C ASN A 657 -13.68 24.05 33.24
N THR A 658 -13.28 22.83 32.96
CA THR A 658 -14.03 21.91 32.07
C THR A 658 -15.22 21.27 32.78
N CYS A 659 -15.15 21.06 34.08
CA CYS A 659 -16.30 20.62 34.88
C CYS A 659 -17.35 21.73 35.09
N GLN A 660 -16.97 23.00 35.07
CA GLN A 660 -17.94 24.12 35.18
C GLN A 660 -18.72 24.35 33.88
N GLN A 661 -18.15 24.07 32.71
CA GLN A 661 -18.89 24.16 31.43
C GLN A 661 -19.85 22.99 31.19
N SER A 662 -19.56 21.80 31.72
CA SER A 662 -20.51 20.68 31.68
C SER A 662 -21.59 20.75 32.73
N GLY A 663 -21.38 21.50 33.80
CA GLY A 663 -22.38 21.79 34.85
C GLY A 663 -23.58 22.62 34.35
N SER A 664 -23.38 23.46 33.35
CA SER A 664 -24.46 24.31 32.80
C SER A 664 -25.46 23.49 31.92
N VAL A 665 -25.04 22.42 31.29
CA VAL A 665 -25.94 21.57 30.51
C VAL A 665 -26.78 20.64 31.40
N ALA A 666 -26.25 20.24 32.54
CA ALA A 666 -26.98 19.44 33.53
C ALA A 666 -28.07 20.26 34.27
N LEU A 667 -27.88 21.56 34.40
CA LEU A 667 -28.88 22.44 35.02
C LEU A 667 -30.07 22.75 34.08
N PHE A 668 -29.88 22.73 32.76
CA PHE A 668 -30.98 22.99 31.81
C PHE A 668 -31.93 21.77 31.67
N LEU A 669 -31.47 20.55 31.97
CA LEU A 669 -32.31 19.35 32.02
C LEU A 669 -33.07 19.19 33.36
N LYS A 670 -32.63 19.87 34.41
CA LYS A 670 -33.33 19.88 35.70
C LYS A 670 -34.51 20.87 35.80
N GLY A 671 -34.59 21.84 34.88
CA GLY A 671 -35.60 22.88 34.86
C GLY A 671 -36.96 22.52 34.25
N SER A 672 -37.07 21.42 33.51
CA SER A 672 -38.31 21.09 32.79
C SER A 672 -39.03 19.80 33.25
N LEU A 673 -38.63 19.18 34.37
CA LEU A 673 -39.18 17.92 34.85
C LEU A 673 -39.79 17.92 36.27
N LEU A 674 -40.28 19.05 36.72
CA LEU A 674 -41.02 19.16 37.97
C LEU A 674 -42.47 19.60 37.74
N ARG A 675 -43.33 18.66 37.29
CA ARG A 675 -44.77 18.63 37.58
C ARG A 675 -45.35 17.22 37.24
N GLY A 676 -45.57 16.42 38.28
CA GLY A 676 -46.40 15.24 38.26
C GLY A 676 -45.98 14.19 39.31
N PRO A 677 -46.87 13.73 40.19
CA PRO A 677 -46.48 12.93 41.35
C PRO A 677 -46.46 11.42 41.00
N GLY A 678 -45.41 10.75 41.47
CA GLY A 678 -45.43 9.33 41.81
C GLY A 678 -45.48 8.33 40.67
N LEU A 679 -44.39 7.83 40.30
CA LEU A 679 -44.04 6.45 39.76
C LEU A 679 -42.80 6.38 38.88
N LEU A 680 -41.80 7.19 39.17
CA LEU A 680 -40.60 7.22 38.31
C LEU A 680 -39.27 7.15 39.07
N ILE A 681 -39.27 6.78 40.34
CA ILE A 681 -38.06 6.76 41.15
C ILE A 681 -37.19 5.50 40.92
N PHE A 682 -37.79 4.41 40.51
CA PHE A 682 -37.03 3.13 40.30
C PHE A 682 -36.28 3.09 38.97
N ASN A 683 -36.74 3.79 37.94
CA ASN A 683 -36.03 3.77 36.65
C ASN A 683 -34.88 4.78 36.52
N CYS A 684 -34.85 5.83 37.39
CA CYS A 684 -33.77 6.83 37.38
C CYS A 684 -32.46 6.32 37.98
N LEU A 685 -32.50 5.39 38.94
CA LEU A 685 -31.28 4.86 39.55
C LEU A 685 -30.53 3.90 38.61
N ASN A 686 -31.23 3.09 37.83
CA ASN A 686 -30.62 2.24 36.82
C ASN A 686 -30.15 3.03 35.59
N PHE A 687 -30.82 4.12 35.23
CA PHE A 687 -30.40 5.06 34.20
C PHE A 687 -29.17 5.85 34.62
N CYS A 688 -29.05 6.27 35.89
CA CYS A 688 -27.87 6.94 36.41
C CYS A 688 -26.67 6.02 36.59
N MET A 689 -26.87 4.73 36.92
CA MET A 689 -25.76 3.75 36.92
C MET A 689 -25.30 3.43 35.52
N GLY A 690 -26.22 3.28 34.55
CA GLY A 690 -25.87 3.11 33.12
C GLY A 690 -25.14 4.33 32.54
N ILE A 691 -25.53 5.53 32.91
CA ILE A 691 -24.85 6.78 32.48
C ILE A 691 -23.48 6.93 33.15
N ASN A 692 -23.33 6.55 34.42
CA ASN A 692 -22.04 6.60 35.10
C ASN A 692 -21.07 5.51 34.53
N HIS A 693 -21.57 4.36 34.16
CA HIS A 693 -20.76 3.37 33.43
C HIS A 693 -20.45 3.82 31.99
N PHE A 694 -21.42 4.47 31.33
CA PHE A 694 -21.23 5.06 30.01
C PHE A 694 -20.31 6.32 30.05
N LEU A 695 -20.36 7.11 31.13
CA LEU A 695 -19.48 8.26 31.34
C LEU A 695 -18.09 7.85 31.88
N SER A 696 -17.98 6.73 32.60
CA SER A 696 -16.66 6.19 32.98
C SER A 696 -15.96 5.49 31.80
N MET A 697 -16.69 4.94 30.84
CA MET A 697 -16.11 4.40 29.60
C MET A 697 -15.81 5.49 28.54
N ASN A 698 -16.39 6.69 28.63
CA ASN A 698 -16.23 7.76 27.64
C ASN A 698 -15.40 8.95 28.10
N CYS A 699 -14.74 8.88 29.24
CA CYS A 699 -13.80 9.92 29.68
C CYS A 699 -12.34 9.60 29.36
N GLU A 700 -12.06 8.74 28.38
CA GLU A 700 -10.77 8.78 27.72
C GLU A 700 -10.77 9.96 26.74
N LEU A 701 -10.09 11.01 27.16
CA LEU A 701 -9.73 12.18 26.38
C LEU A 701 -9.35 11.75 24.96
N THR A 702 -10.10 12.19 23.97
CA THR A 702 -9.74 12.07 22.55
C THR A 702 -8.41 12.78 22.33
N VAL A 703 -7.34 12.04 22.52
CA VAL A 703 -5.97 12.48 22.22
C VAL A 703 -5.85 12.49 20.70
N GLY A 704 -5.41 13.59 20.10
CA GLY A 704 -5.11 13.68 18.67
C GLY A 704 -3.94 12.77 18.27
N LEU A 705 -3.34 13.00 17.11
CA LEU A 705 -2.24 12.19 16.59
C LEU A 705 -1.15 11.95 17.65
N VAL A 706 -0.97 10.68 18.03
CA VAL A 706 -0.03 10.24 19.07
C VAL A 706 1.28 9.77 18.46
N ARG A 707 1.19 9.07 17.32
CA ARG A 707 2.34 8.41 16.69
C ARG A 707 2.39 8.70 15.21
N TRP A 708 3.59 9.04 14.75
CA TRP A 708 3.90 9.11 13.34
C TRP A 708 5.08 8.21 13.02
N ILE A 709 4.80 7.15 12.27
CA ILE A 709 5.79 6.14 11.89
C ILE A 709 6.09 6.29 10.40
N MET A 710 7.33 6.61 10.07
CA MET A 710 7.81 6.75 8.71
C MET A 710 8.85 5.67 8.43
N ILE A 711 8.56 4.79 7.47
CA ILE A 711 9.45 3.72 7.04
C ILE A 711 9.86 4.00 5.59
N GLY A 712 11.16 4.10 5.32
CA GLY A 712 11.65 4.46 4.00
C GLY A 712 13.12 4.13 3.80
N ASP A 713 13.65 4.52 2.63
CA ASP A 713 15.06 4.43 2.31
C ASP A 713 15.46 5.59 1.38
N HIS A 714 16.09 6.59 1.95
CA HIS A 714 16.55 7.78 1.21
C HIS A 714 17.75 7.51 0.28
N HIS A 715 18.31 6.31 0.33
CA HIS A 715 19.36 5.83 -0.58
C HIS A 715 18.79 5.10 -1.81
N GLN A 716 17.48 4.86 -1.85
CA GLN A 716 16.72 4.38 -3.01
C GLN A 716 16.03 5.53 -3.74
N LEU A 717 15.10 5.22 -4.65
CA LEU A 717 14.47 6.23 -5.52
C LEU A 717 13.80 7.35 -4.72
N PRO A 718 14.02 8.61 -5.14
CA PRO A 718 13.30 9.76 -4.61
C PRO A 718 11.91 9.89 -5.23
N PRO A 719 11.10 10.86 -4.80
CA PRO A 719 9.91 11.27 -5.53
C PRO A 719 10.22 11.61 -6.99
N VAL A 720 9.30 11.26 -7.88
CA VAL A 720 9.47 11.50 -9.32
C VAL A 720 9.09 12.94 -9.66
N VAL A 721 10.03 13.71 -10.17
CA VAL A 721 9.83 15.06 -10.71
C VAL A 721 10.25 15.04 -12.19
N LYS A 722 9.36 15.45 -13.09
CA LYS A 722 9.65 15.42 -14.53
C LYS A 722 10.49 16.61 -15.00
N ASN A 723 10.34 17.76 -14.36
CA ASN A 723 11.11 18.94 -14.69
C ASN A 723 12.47 18.91 -13.99
N MET A 724 13.54 18.70 -14.77
CA MET A 724 14.92 18.65 -14.25
C MET A 724 15.37 19.96 -13.57
N ALA A 725 14.78 21.10 -13.91
CA ALA A 725 15.11 22.36 -13.24
C ALA A 725 14.55 22.37 -11.80
N PHE A 726 13.39 21.82 -11.58
CA PHE A 726 12.80 21.69 -10.24
C PHE A 726 13.53 20.64 -9.40
N GLU A 727 13.98 19.55 -10.03
CA GLU A 727 14.85 18.58 -9.37
C GLU A 727 16.16 19.24 -8.89
N LYS A 728 16.87 19.96 -9.78
CA LYS A 728 18.22 20.49 -9.49
C LYS A 728 18.22 21.77 -8.64
N PHE A 729 17.27 22.67 -8.85
CA PHE A 729 17.34 24.03 -8.30
C PHE A 729 16.30 24.34 -7.22
N SER A 730 15.19 23.59 -7.15
CA SER A 730 14.13 23.81 -6.15
C SER A 730 14.09 22.81 -5.02
N ASN A 731 14.88 21.74 -5.08
CA ASN A 731 14.83 20.57 -4.17
C ASN A 731 13.44 19.88 -4.14
N MET A 732 12.66 19.96 -5.19
CA MET A 732 11.32 19.37 -5.23
C MET A 732 11.34 17.82 -5.13
N GLU A 733 12.43 17.17 -5.52
CA GLU A 733 12.63 15.73 -5.36
C GLU A 733 12.93 15.30 -3.91
N GLN A 734 13.11 16.27 -3.00
CA GLN A 734 13.34 15.96 -1.59
C GLN A 734 12.03 15.55 -0.93
N SER A 735 11.91 14.30 -0.48
CA SER A 735 10.79 13.87 0.37
C SER A 735 10.88 14.47 1.77
N LEU A 736 9.76 14.54 2.47
CA LEU A 736 9.75 14.94 3.88
C LEU A 736 10.63 14.01 4.73
N PHE A 737 10.61 12.71 4.45
CA PHE A 737 11.52 11.73 5.08
C PHE A 737 12.99 12.13 4.92
N THR A 738 13.42 12.42 3.69
CA THR A 738 14.81 12.83 3.40
C THR A 738 15.16 14.15 4.07
N ARG A 739 14.22 15.12 4.12
CA ARG A 739 14.45 16.40 4.79
C ARG A 739 14.65 16.21 6.30
N LEU A 740 13.83 15.40 6.95
CA LEU A 740 13.95 15.12 8.38
C LEU A 740 15.28 14.40 8.71
N VAL A 741 15.73 13.46 7.86
CA VAL A 741 17.06 12.84 7.99
C VAL A 741 18.18 13.89 7.89
N ARG A 742 18.08 14.82 6.94
CA ARG A 742 19.06 15.93 6.76
C ARG A 742 19.07 16.94 7.93
N LEU A 743 17.93 17.10 8.59
CA LEU A 743 17.82 17.91 9.81
C LEU A 743 18.39 17.23 11.05
N GLY A 744 18.77 15.96 10.95
CA GLY A 744 19.36 15.19 12.06
C GLY A 744 18.30 14.59 12.99
N VAL A 745 17.04 14.43 12.54
CA VAL A 745 16.04 13.67 13.29
C VAL A 745 16.54 12.23 13.47
N PRO A 746 16.49 11.68 14.70
CA PRO A 746 16.98 10.33 14.97
C PRO A 746 16.32 9.29 14.08
N THR A 747 17.16 8.42 13.48
CA THR A 747 16.71 7.30 12.65
C THR A 747 17.14 5.97 13.24
N ILE A 748 16.34 4.95 13.01
CA ILE A 748 16.68 3.56 13.31
C ILE A 748 17.05 2.91 11.98
N ASP A 749 18.35 2.63 11.80
CA ASP A 749 18.88 2.08 10.56
C ASP A 749 18.91 0.55 10.67
N LEU A 750 18.07 -0.15 9.87
CA LEU A 750 18.07 -1.61 9.83
C LEU A 750 19.37 -2.13 9.20
N ASP A 751 20.06 -3.03 9.88
CA ASP A 751 21.45 -3.37 9.64
C ASP A 751 21.69 -4.74 8.98
N ALA A 752 20.67 -5.58 8.78
CA ALA A 752 20.85 -6.92 8.23
C ALA A 752 19.82 -7.26 7.13
N GLN A 753 20.34 -7.60 5.93
CA GLN A 753 19.50 -7.99 4.80
C GLN A 753 19.33 -9.52 4.72
N GLY A 754 18.13 -9.96 4.29
CA GLY A 754 17.76 -11.36 4.09
C GLY A 754 17.37 -11.71 2.64
N ARG A 755 17.68 -10.84 1.67
CA ARG A 755 17.25 -11.00 0.29
C ARG A 755 18.30 -11.62 -0.63
N SER A 756 19.42 -10.96 -0.73
CA SER A 756 20.44 -11.24 -1.76
C SER A 756 21.61 -12.02 -1.19
N ARG A 757 22.28 -12.82 -2.05
CA ARG A 757 23.59 -13.36 -1.71
C ARG A 757 24.54 -12.27 -1.24
N PRO A 758 25.48 -12.56 -0.31
CA PRO A 758 26.46 -11.57 0.17
C PRO A 758 27.28 -10.94 -0.96
N SER A 759 27.63 -11.71 -2.00
CA SER A 759 28.33 -11.23 -3.19
C SER A 759 27.52 -10.18 -3.98
N ILE A 760 26.23 -10.39 -4.15
CA ILE A 760 25.32 -9.44 -4.82
C ILE A 760 25.08 -8.23 -3.90
N CYS A 761 24.91 -8.45 -2.61
CA CYS A 761 24.76 -7.36 -1.63
C CYS A 761 25.96 -6.40 -1.64
N SER A 762 27.18 -6.92 -1.84
CA SER A 762 28.40 -6.10 -1.92
C SER A 762 28.38 -5.04 -3.03
N LEU A 763 27.52 -5.21 -4.06
CA LEU A 763 27.38 -4.26 -5.15
C LEU A 763 26.69 -2.96 -4.73
N TYR A 764 25.98 -2.95 -3.60
CA TYR A 764 25.24 -1.77 -3.14
C TYR A 764 25.37 -1.48 -1.62
N ASN A 765 25.92 -2.40 -0.80
CA ASN A 765 26.02 -2.20 0.64
C ASN A 765 26.96 -1.03 1.05
N TRP A 766 27.90 -0.66 0.22
CA TRP A 766 28.77 0.51 0.41
C TRP A 766 28.01 1.83 0.55
N ARG A 767 26.76 1.87 0.13
CA ARG A 767 25.88 3.04 0.25
C ARG A 767 25.35 3.23 1.67
N TYR A 768 25.36 2.18 2.48
CA TYR A 768 24.81 2.12 3.83
C TYR A 768 25.93 2.04 4.88
N LYS A 769 25.68 2.57 6.08
CA LYS A 769 26.70 2.64 7.15
C LYS A 769 27.14 1.24 7.62
N SER A 770 26.19 0.29 7.78
CA SER A 770 26.45 -1.02 8.38
C SER A 770 25.48 -2.08 7.90
N LEU A 771 25.37 -2.29 6.57
CA LEU A 771 24.47 -3.33 6.03
C LEU A 771 25.18 -4.69 6.02
N GLY A 772 24.78 -5.56 6.93
CA GLY A 772 25.22 -6.97 7.03
C GLY A 772 24.23 -7.94 6.38
N ASN A 773 24.37 -9.23 6.71
CA ASN A 773 23.56 -10.32 6.18
C ASN A 773 22.95 -11.14 7.30
N LEU A 774 21.68 -11.52 7.16
CA LEU A 774 21.00 -12.42 8.09
C LEU A 774 21.59 -13.83 8.04
N PRO A 775 21.54 -14.60 9.13
CA PRO A 775 22.12 -15.96 9.20
C PRO A 775 21.62 -16.91 8.13
N HIS A 776 20.36 -16.84 7.72
CA HIS A 776 19.82 -17.73 6.69
C HIS A 776 20.46 -17.49 5.32
N VAL A 777 20.79 -16.24 4.95
CA VAL A 777 21.49 -15.91 3.69
C VAL A 777 22.92 -16.47 3.69
N LEU A 778 23.54 -16.59 4.86
CA LEU A 778 24.89 -17.13 5.00
C LEU A 778 24.91 -18.66 5.05
N LYS A 779 23.88 -19.30 5.60
CA LYS A 779 23.87 -20.73 5.92
C LYS A 779 23.00 -21.58 4.99
N SER A 780 21.91 -21.06 4.44
CA SER A 780 20.97 -21.83 3.63
C SER A 780 21.61 -22.35 2.33
N PRO A 781 21.34 -23.59 1.95
CA PRO A 781 21.84 -24.19 0.73
C PRO A 781 21.54 -23.37 -0.52
N ASP A 782 20.35 -22.79 -0.64
CA ASP A 782 19.92 -21.98 -1.80
C ASP A 782 20.85 -20.80 -2.09
N TYR A 783 21.37 -20.16 -1.05
CA TYR A 783 22.29 -19.04 -1.19
C TYR A 783 23.75 -19.48 -1.38
N ARG A 784 24.09 -20.73 -1.01
CA ARG A 784 25.46 -21.25 -1.10
C ARG A 784 25.71 -22.02 -2.39
N THR A 785 24.68 -22.60 -3.01
CA THR A 785 24.78 -23.36 -4.26
C THR A 785 24.99 -22.42 -5.45
N ALA A 786 25.90 -22.74 -6.37
CA ALA A 786 26.17 -21.93 -7.55
C ALA A 786 24.97 -21.90 -8.51
N ASN A 787 24.96 -20.93 -9.42
CA ASN A 787 24.01 -20.88 -10.51
C ASN A 787 24.44 -21.90 -11.60
N ALA A 788 23.71 -23.00 -11.73
CA ALA A 788 24.04 -24.04 -12.73
C ALA A 788 24.10 -23.42 -14.13
N GLY A 789 25.14 -23.76 -14.87
CA GLY A 789 25.35 -23.24 -16.23
C GLY A 789 26.02 -21.86 -16.30
N PHE A 790 26.31 -21.20 -15.15
CA PHE A 790 27.04 -19.92 -15.08
C PHE A 790 28.28 -20.04 -14.19
N SER A 791 29.37 -19.43 -14.61
CA SER A 791 30.60 -19.44 -13.79
C SER A 791 30.48 -18.55 -12.55
N PHE A 792 29.65 -17.52 -12.60
CA PHE A 792 29.49 -16.50 -11.56
C PHE A 792 28.04 -16.30 -11.17
N ASP A 793 27.80 -15.91 -9.94
CA ASP A 793 26.48 -15.53 -9.40
C ASP A 793 26.04 -14.10 -9.80
N TYR A 794 27.00 -13.23 -10.11
CA TYR A 794 26.75 -11.99 -10.82
C TYR A 794 27.84 -11.76 -11.88
N GLN A 795 27.52 -11.11 -12.95
CA GLN A 795 28.47 -10.76 -14.00
C GLN A 795 28.03 -9.51 -14.75
N LEU A 796 29.02 -8.61 -15.04
CA LEU A 796 28.85 -7.49 -15.97
C LEU A 796 29.31 -7.95 -17.35
N ILE A 797 28.43 -7.89 -18.33
CA ILE A 797 28.69 -8.30 -19.70
C ILE A 797 28.83 -7.05 -20.57
N ASN A 798 29.98 -6.88 -21.21
CA ASN A 798 30.18 -5.83 -22.17
C ASN A 798 29.47 -6.14 -23.48
N VAL A 799 28.59 -5.24 -23.93
CA VAL A 799 27.86 -5.42 -25.20
C VAL A 799 28.41 -4.40 -26.21
N PRO A 800 29.10 -4.88 -27.28
CA PRO A 800 29.53 -4.02 -28.37
C PRO A 800 28.37 -3.59 -29.26
N ASP A 801 28.62 -2.60 -30.12
CA ASP A 801 27.63 -2.20 -31.12
C ASP A 801 27.37 -3.34 -32.11
N PHE A 802 26.11 -3.58 -32.42
CA PHE A 802 25.71 -4.55 -33.41
C PHE A 802 25.56 -3.89 -34.79
N ASN A 803 26.34 -4.36 -35.76
CA ASN A 803 26.41 -3.77 -37.11
C ASN A 803 26.74 -2.25 -37.08
N GLY A 804 27.59 -1.85 -36.13
CA GLY A 804 27.97 -0.43 -35.97
C GLY A 804 26.92 0.46 -35.34
N VAL A 805 25.79 -0.12 -34.86
CA VAL A 805 24.69 0.60 -34.21
C VAL A 805 24.65 0.25 -32.72
N GLY A 806 24.75 1.25 -31.87
CA GLY A 806 24.59 1.14 -30.42
C GLY A 806 23.12 1.42 -30.00
N GLU A 807 22.94 2.47 -29.18
CA GLU A 807 21.62 2.92 -28.83
C GLU A 807 20.92 3.62 -30.00
N SER A 808 19.61 3.47 -30.12
CA SER A 808 18.74 4.18 -31.04
C SER A 808 17.65 4.95 -30.29
N GLN A 809 17.16 6.04 -30.87
CA GLN A 809 16.10 6.87 -30.29
C GLN A 809 14.98 7.09 -31.34
N PRO A 810 14.06 6.14 -31.51
CA PRO A 810 12.98 6.24 -32.48
C PRO A 810 12.03 7.43 -32.26
N SER A 811 11.89 7.87 -31.01
CA SER A 811 11.16 9.07 -30.60
C SER A 811 11.86 9.71 -29.41
N PRO A 812 11.63 11.00 -29.09
CA PRO A 812 12.27 11.67 -27.96
C PRO A 812 12.14 10.89 -26.67
N PHE A 813 13.25 10.76 -25.95
CA PHE A 813 13.35 10.01 -24.68
C PHE A 813 13.01 8.51 -24.73
N PHE A 814 12.83 7.95 -25.94
CA PHE A 814 12.50 6.55 -26.17
C PHE A 814 13.75 5.77 -26.65
N TYR A 815 14.64 5.46 -25.72
CA TYR A 815 15.92 4.80 -26.00
C TYR A 815 15.78 3.30 -26.12
N GLN A 816 16.45 2.73 -27.13
CA GLN A 816 16.48 1.29 -27.44
C GLN A 816 17.90 0.86 -27.78
N ASN A 817 18.27 -0.36 -27.45
CA ASN A 817 19.52 -1.03 -27.87
C ASN A 817 19.22 -2.46 -28.26
N LEU A 818 19.24 -2.74 -29.56
CA LEU A 818 18.88 -4.04 -30.10
C LEU A 818 19.88 -5.12 -29.68
N ALA A 819 21.19 -4.81 -29.68
CA ALA A 819 22.22 -5.74 -29.25
C ALA A 819 21.99 -6.24 -27.82
N GLU A 820 21.69 -5.33 -26.88
CA GLU A 820 21.39 -5.69 -25.50
C GLU A 820 20.07 -6.44 -25.39
N ALA A 821 19.03 -6.05 -26.12
CA ALA A 821 17.71 -6.71 -26.07
C ALA A 821 17.81 -8.17 -26.51
N GLU A 822 18.44 -8.42 -27.66
CA GLU A 822 18.66 -9.77 -28.17
C GLU A 822 19.56 -10.62 -27.25
N TYR A 823 20.66 -10.00 -26.73
CA TYR A 823 21.57 -10.73 -25.83
C TYR A 823 20.86 -11.18 -24.53
N VAL A 824 20.13 -10.27 -23.91
CA VAL A 824 19.34 -10.56 -22.69
C VAL A 824 18.34 -11.69 -22.94
N VAL A 825 17.61 -11.63 -24.06
CA VAL A 825 16.60 -12.65 -24.37
C VAL A 825 17.26 -14.01 -24.67
N HIS A 826 18.41 -14.06 -25.37
CA HIS A 826 19.12 -15.31 -25.58
C HIS A 826 19.70 -15.90 -24.28
N VAL A 827 20.15 -15.07 -23.34
CA VAL A 827 20.54 -15.56 -22.00
C VAL A 827 19.33 -16.09 -21.25
N PHE A 828 18.18 -15.44 -21.34
CA PHE A 828 16.92 -15.97 -20.80
C PHE A 828 16.56 -17.32 -21.40
N MET A 829 16.63 -17.46 -22.74
CA MET A 829 16.38 -18.74 -23.43
C MET A 829 17.35 -19.85 -22.98
N TYR A 830 18.65 -19.52 -22.84
CA TYR A 830 19.65 -20.43 -22.28
C TYR A 830 19.29 -20.89 -20.86
N MET A 831 18.92 -19.99 -19.99
CA MET A 831 18.48 -20.32 -18.62
C MET A 831 17.30 -21.30 -18.67
N ARG A 832 16.32 -21.06 -19.54
CA ARG A 832 15.16 -21.95 -19.69
C ARG A 832 15.58 -23.35 -20.16
N LEU A 833 16.47 -23.45 -21.13
CA LEU A 833 17.00 -24.71 -21.61
C LEU A 833 17.85 -25.47 -20.58
N MET A 834 18.48 -24.74 -19.65
CA MET A 834 19.15 -25.30 -18.48
C MET A 834 18.17 -25.76 -17.38
N GLY A 835 16.85 -25.53 -17.53
CA GLY A 835 15.84 -25.96 -16.59
C GLY A 835 15.49 -24.92 -15.52
N TYR A 836 15.87 -23.63 -15.66
CA TYR A 836 15.41 -22.57 -14.78
C TYR A 836 13.92 -22.29 -14.99
N GLU A 837 13.17 -22.13 -13.92
CA GLU A 837 11.74 -21.85 -13.96
C GLU A 837 11.47 -20.41 -14.42
N ALA A 838 10.53 -20.24 -15.38
CA ALA A 838 10.25 -18.93 -15.97
C ALA A 838 9.84 -17.87 -14.94
N HIS A 839 9.04 -18.28 -13.94
CA HIS A 839 8.56 -17.37 -12.87
C HIS A 839 9.67 -16.90 -11.93
N LYS A 840 10.84 -17.55 -11.91
CA LYS A 840 12.01 -17.15 -11.12
C LYS A 840 12.97 -16.20 -11.86
N ILE A 841 12.67 -15.82 -13.11
CA ILE A 841 13.50 -14.95 -13.91
C ILE A 841 12.73 -13.70 -14.29
N SER A 842 13.29 -12.52 -14.03
CA SER A 842 12.76 -11.24 -14.50
C SER A 842 13.80 -10.46 -15.30
N ILE A 843 13.34 -9.73 -16.31
CA ILE A 843 14.18 -8.87 -17.14
C ILE A 843 13.90 -7.42 -16.80
N LEU A 844 14.95 -6.70 -16.41
CA LEU A 844 14.86 -5.30 -16.04
C LEU A 844 15.64 -4.43 -17.02
N THR A 845 15.16 -3.22 -17.20
CA THR A 845 15.86 -2.20 -17.99
C THR A 845 15.61 -0.80 -17.41
N THR A 846 16.36 0.18 -17.88
CA THR A 846 16.26 1.54 -17.39
C THR A 846 15.28 2.41 -18.20
N TYR A 847 14.91 2.00 -19.43
CA TYR A 847 14.09 2.79 -20.35
C TYR A 847 12.85 2.04 -20.85
N ASN A 848 11.75 2.79 -21.02
CA ASN A 848 10.50 2.22 -21.55
C ASN A 848 10.65 1.75 -23.01
N GLY A 849 11.46 2.41 -23.81
CA GLY A 849 11.79 2.00 -25.18
C GLY A 849 12.41 0.60 -25.22
N GLN A 850 13.42 0.38 -24.39
CA GLN A 850 14.06 -0.93 -24.28
C GLN A 850 13.12 -2.01 -23.72
N LYS A 851 12.27 -1.66 -22.76
CA LYS A 851 11.24 -2.58 -22.27
C LYS A 851 10.31 -3.05 -23.38
N ALA A 852 9.86 -2.13 -24.25
CA ALA A 852 9.02 -2.46 -25.40
C ALA A 852 9.78 -3.39 -26.36
N LEU A 853 11.00 -3.04 -26.71
CA LEU A 853 11.84 -3.83 -27.61
C LEU A 853 12.12 -5.24 -27.05
N ILE A 854 12.50 -5.38 -25.78
CA ILE A 854 12.70 -6.68 -25.13
C ILE A 854 11.41 -7.50 -25.17
N LYS A 855 10.25 -6.87 -24.95
CA LYS A 855 8.96 -7.57 -25.03
C LYS A 855 8.68 -8.07 -26.44
N ASP A 856 8.97 -7.27 -27.46
CA ASP A 856 8.78 -7.66 -28.87
C ASP A 856 9.72 -8.81 -29.26
N VAL A 857 10.99 -8.78 -28.85
CA VAL A 857 11.95 -9.87 -29.06
C VAL A 857 11.52 -11.14 -28.32
N CYS A 858 11.05 -11.04 -27.07
CA CYS A 858 10.50 -12.18 -26.33
C CYS A 858 9.27 -12.76 -27.02
N ASN A 859 8.35 -11.94 -27.49
CA ASN A 859 7.16 -12.39 -28.22
C ASN A 859 7.56 -13.14 -29.51
N ALA A 860 8.52 -12.62 -30.25
CA ALA A 860 8.98 -13.23 -31.48
C ALA A 860 9.70 -14.57 -31.25
N ARG A 861 10.52 -14.69 -30.19
CA ARG A 861 11.43 -15.84 -30.00
C ARG A 861 10.92 -16.86 -28.97
N CYS A 862 10.15 -16.43 -27.96
CA CYS A 862 9.86 -17.23 -26.77
C CYS A 862 8.38 -17.61 -26.63
N ALA A 863 7.43 -16.73 -27.00
CA ALA A 863 6.01 -16.87 -26.65
C ALA A 863 5.38 -18.16 -27.19
N ASN A 864 5.72 -18.56 -28.39
CA ASN A 864 5.18 -19.75 -29.03
C ASN A 864 6.01 -21.05 -28.78
N ASN A 865 7.02 -20.98 -27.93
CA ASN A 865 7.89 -22.10 -27.64
C ASN A 865 7.61 -22.66 -26.23
N PRO A 866 6.99 -23.85 -26.11
CA PRO A 866 6.59 -24.39 -24.80
C PRO A 866 7.78 -24.72 -23.88
N LEU A 867 9.00 -24.98 -24.45
CA LEU A 867 10.21 -25.22 -23.66
C LEU A 867 10.78 -23.96 -23.04
N ILE A 868 10.50 -22.79 -23.63
CA ILE A 868 11.08 -21.54 -23.22
C ILE A 868 10.05 -20.72 -22.42
N GLY A 869 8.91 -20.39 -23.01
CA GLY A 869 7.87 -19.56 -22.40
C GLY A 869 8.32 -18.10 -22.17
N MET A 870 7.55 -17.36 -21.40
CA MET A 870 7.82 -15.95 -21.11
C MET A 870 8.45 -15.76 -19.71
N PRO A 871 9.33 -14.77 -19.52
CA PRO A 871 9.85 -14.44 -18.18
C PRO A 871 8.72 -13.96 -17.27
N HIS A 872 8.92 -14.10 -15.95
CA HIS A 872 7.94 -13.65 -14.95
C HIS A 872 7.49 -12.19 -15.19
N LYS A 873 8.46 -11.30 -15.39
CA LYS A 873 8.17 -9.88 -15.63
C LYS A 873 9.25 -9.21 -16.47
N ILE A 874 8.81 -8.33 -17.39
CA ILE A 874 9.68 -7.39 -18.11
C ILE A 874 9.27 -5.99 -17.65
N ALA A 875 10.16 -5.27 -16.94
CA ALA A 875 9.85 -4.00 -16.32
C ALA A 875 11.01 -3.00 -16.37
N THR A 876 10.70 -1.73 -16.17
CA THR A 876 11.75 -0.75 -15.84
C THR A 876 12.12 -0.85 -14.36
N VAL A 877 13.35 -0.45 -14.01
CA VAL A 877 13.87 -0.46 -12.64
C VAL A 877 12.92 0.28 -11.69
N ASP A 878 12.44 1.46 -12.08
CA ASP A 878 11.54 2.27 -11.27
C ASP A 878 10.19 1.54 -10.98
N LYS A 879 9.63 0.83 -11.99
CA LYS A 879 8.38 0.06 -11.82
C LYS A 879 8.56 -1.29 -11.13
N TYR A 880 9.79 -1.71 -10.90
CA TYR A 880 10.12 -2.97 -10.22
C TYR A 880 10.58 -2.73 -8.76
N GLN A 881 10.52 -1.51 -8.28
CA GLN A 881 10.81 -1.18 -6.90
C GLN A 881 9.83 -1.91 -5.96
N GLY A 882 10.29 -2.30 -4.77
CA GLY A 882 9.54 -3.17 -3.84
C GLY A 882 9.57 -4.66 -4.22
N GLN A 883 9.68 -5.02 -5.51
CA GLN A 883 9.70 -6.39 -5.99
C GLN A 883 11.10 -7.01 -5.97
N GLN A 884 11.16 -8.33 -6.12
CA GLN A 884 12.39 -9.12 -6.18
C GLN A 884 12.15 -10.38 -7.01
N ASN A 885 13.23 -11.00 -7.49
CA ASN A 885 13.18 -12.33 -8.08
C ASN A 885 14.52 -13.06 -7.85
N ASP A 886 14.55 -14.37 -8.06
CA ASP A 886 15.77 -15.16 -7.87
C ASP A 886 16.85 -14.72 -8.87
N PHE A 887 16.48 -14.54 -10.14
CA PHE A 887 17.41 -14.18 -11.22
C PHE A 887 16.94 -12.91 -11.92
N ILE A 888 17.85 -11.95 -12.05
CA ILE A 888 17.61 -10.69 -12.73
C ILE A 888 18.59 -10.54 -13.90
N LEU A 889 18.04 -10.32 -15.07
CA LEU A 889 18.77 -9.91 -16.27
C LEU A 889 18.54 -8.41 -16.48
N LEU A 890 19.60 -7.62 -16.42
CA LEU A 890 19.51 -6.14 -16.39
C LEU A 890 20.16 -5.53 -17.63
N SER A 891 19.42 -4.80 -18.46
CA SER A 891 19.90 -4.04 -19.62
C SER A 891 19.98 -2.56 -19.30
N LEU A 892 21.17 -1.95 -19.47
CA LEU A 892 21.43 -0.53 -19.17
C LEU A 892 21.25 0.39 -20.37
N VAL A 893 21.21 -0.14 -21.58
CA VAL A 893 20.78 0.50 -22.84
C VAL A 893 21.77 1.51 -23.42
N ARG A 894 22.26 2.45 -22.61
CA ARG A 894 22.98 3.65 -23.07
C ARG A 894 24.38 3.34 -23.57
N THR A 895 24.76 4.01 -24.68
CA THR A 895 26.09 3.86 -25.28
C THR A 895 26.86 5.18 -25.41
N TYR A 896 26.15 6.33 -25.46
CA TYR A 896 26.76 7.66 -25.57
C TYR A 896 26.74 8.43 -24.24
N ASN A 897 25.65 8.42 -23.51
CA ASN A 897 25.48 9.14 -22.24
C ASN A 897 24.92 8.20 -21.17
N VAL A 898 25.41 8.30 -19.93
CA VAL A 898 24.95 7.46 -18.80
C VAL A 898 23.45 7.60 -18.52
N GLY A 899 22.90 8.78 -18.78
CA GLY A 899 21.48 9.05 -18.61
C GLY A 899 21.01 8.95 -17.16
N HIS A 900 19.82 8.43 -16.94
CA HIS A 900 19.18 8.36 -15.60
C HIS A 900 19.93 7.54 -14.57
N LEU A 901 20.79 6.59 -15.00
CA LEU A 901 21.61 5.79 -14.08
C LEU A 901 22.72 6.59 -13.40
N ARG A 902 23.03 7.80 -13.84
CA ARG A 902 23.92 8.70 -13.12
C ARG A 902 23.43 8.96 -11.68
N ASP A 903 22.11 8.87 -11.45
CA ASP A 903 21.55 8.81 -10.12
C ASP A 903 21.84 7.44 -9.48
N VAL A 904 22.75 7.45 -8.50
CA VAL A 904 23.19 6.25 -7.76
C VAL A 904 22.02 5.52 -7.10
N ARG A 905 20.96 6.23 -6.72
CA ARG A 905 19.77 5.67 -6.10
C ARG A 905 19.09 4.64 -7.02
N ARG A 906 19.02 4.92 -8.33
CA ARG A 906 18.52 3.96 -9.35
C ARG A 906 19.41 2.74 -9.48
N LEU A 907 20.74 2.94 -9.43
CA LEU A 907 21.68 1.82 -9.46
C LEU A 907 21.47 0.90 -8.24
N VAL A 908 21.37 1.46 -7.04
CA VAL A 908 21.10 0.70 -5.80
C VAL A 908 19.82 -0.13 -5.95
N VAL A 909 18.74 0.47 -6.47
CA VAL A 909 17.49 -0.27 -6.72
C VAL A 909 17.72 -1.39 -7.73
N ALA A 910 18.37 -1.13 -8.87
CA ALA A 910 18.62 -2.13 -9.91
C ALA A 910 19.41 -3.33 -9.40
N MET A 911 20.50 -3.09 -8.64
CA MET A 911 21.39 -4.13 -8.12
C MET A 911 20.77 -4.95 -6.99
N SER A 912 19.83 -4.37 -6.24
CA SER A 912 19.22 -5.00 -5.06
C SER A 912 17.98 -5.84 -5.35
N ARG A 913 17.61 -6.06 -6.62
CA ARG A 913 16.41 -6.85 -6.99
C ARG A 913 16.64 -8.34 -7.04
N ALA A 914 17.90 -8.76 -7.29
CA ALA A 914 18.27 -10.17 -7.43
C ALA A 914 18.49 -10.84 -6.07
N ARG A 915 17.98 -12.07 -5.93
CA ARG A 915 18.25 -12.93 -4.77
C ARG A 915 19.49 -13.78 -4.99
N LEU A 916 19.52 -14.54 -6.11
CA LEU A 916 20.51 -15.59 -6.36
C LEU A 916 21.42 -15.32 -7.56
N GLY A 917 20.99 -14.53 -8.55
CA GLY A 917 21.80 -14.24 -9.71
C GLY A 917 21.49 -12.88 -10.36
N LEU A 918 22.55 -12.15 -10.76
CA LEU A 918 22.44 -10.84 -11.40
C LEU A 918 23.37 -10.76 -12.64
N TYR A 919 22.80 -10.61 -13.81
CA TYR A 919 23.56 -10.49 -15.06
C TYR A 919 23.25 -9.15 -15.72
N VAL A 920 24.28 -8.30 -15.83
CA VAL A 920 24.15 -6.90 -16.26
C VAL A 920 24.74 -6.74 -17.65
N PHE A 921 23.98 -6.24 -18.59
CA PHE A 921 24.37 -5.99 -19.98
C PHE A 921 24.54 -4.49 -20.19
N ALA A 922 25.72 -4.07 -20.64
CA ALA A 922 26.02 -2.65 -20.76
C ALA A 922 27.22 -2.36 -21.67
N ARG A 923 27.33 -1.13 -22.14
CA ARG A 923 28.57 -0.56 -22.66
C ARG A 923 29.49 -0.21 -21.48
N VAL A 924 30.38 -1.12 -21.10
CA VAL A 924 31.20 -1.00 -19.86
C VAL A 924 32.06 0.24 -19.85
N THR A 925 32.63 0.63 -20.98
CA THR A 925 33.50 1.84 -21.07
C THR A 925 32.77 3.12 -20.68
N LEU A 926 31.49 3.24 -21.02
CA LEU A 926 30.67 4.39 -20.65
C LEU A 926 30.43 4.44 -19.13
N PHE A 927 29.93 3.37 -18.56
CA PHE A 927 29.51 3.34 -17.16
C PHE A 927 30.69 3.32 -16.18
N LYS A 928 31.79 2.64 -16.51
CA LYS A 928 33.01 2.61 -15.70
C LYS A 928 33.61 3.99 -15.48
N ASN A 929 33.48 4.87 -16.47
CA ASN A 929 34.04 6.23 -16.41
C ASN A 929 33.13 7.23 -15.69
N CYS A 930 31.94 6.83 -15.25
CA CYS A 930 31.03 7.66 -14.47
C CYS A 930 31.43 7.65 -13.00
N PHE A 931 31.85 8.80 -12.48
CA PHE A 931 32.36 8.95 -11.12
C PHE A 931 31.36 8.44 -10.06
N GLU A 932 30.09 8.79 -10.21
CA GLU A 932 29.05 8.44 -9.25
C GLU A 932 28.81 6.92 -9.16
N LEU A 933 29.10 6.18 -10.25
CA LEU A 933 28.87 4.73 -10.34
C LEU A 933 30.13 3.91 -10.02
N GLN A 934 31.29 4.55 -9.89
CA GLN A 934 32.57 3.87 -9.68
C GLN A 934 32.57 2.84 -8.54
N PRO A 935 31.98 3.08 -7.35
CA PRO A 935 32.05 2.12 -6.27
C PRO A 935 31.47 0.74 -6.64
N ALA A 936 30.31 0.70 -7.34
CA ALA A 936 29.71 -0.53 -7.80
C ALA A 936 30.45 -1.13 -9.01
N PHE A 937 30.82 -0.29 -9.98
CA PHE A 937 31.50 -0.76 -11.20
C PHE A 937 32.92 -1.25 -10.91
N ASN A 938 33.64 -0.72 -9.92
CA ASN A 938 34.92 -1.27 -9.47
C ASN A 938 34.80 -2.70 -8.92
N ILE A 939 33.65 -3.06 -8.34
CA ILE A 939 33.38 -4.44 -7.89
C ILE A 939 32.99 -5.31 -9.08
N LEU A 940 32.06 -4.82 -9.93
CA LEU A 940 31.58 -5.54 -11.10
C LEU A 940 32.70 -5.90 -12.09
N THR A 941 33.66 -4.98 -12.31
CA THR A 941 34.77 -5.15 -13.26
C THR A 941 35.92 -6.02 -12.73
N LYS A 942 35.87 -6.48 -11.46
CA LYS A 942 36.81 -7.50 -10.96
C LYS A 942 36.59 -8.86 -11.61
N ARG A 943 35.40 -9.10 -12.16
CA ARG A 943 35.05 -10.32 -12.90
C ARG A 943 35.21 -10.10 -14.41
N PRO A 944 35.39 -11.21 -15.19
CA PRO A 944 35.46 -11.11 -16.64
C PRO A 944 34.25 -10.40 -17.25
N LEU A 945 34.51 -9.56 -18.27
CA LEU A 945 33.48 -8.78 -18.95
C LEU A 945 32.83 -9.50 -20.14
N LEU A 946 33.30 -10.67 -20.47
CA LEU A 946 32.71 -11.61 -21.43
C LEU A 946 31.89 -12.64 -20.66
N LEU A 947 30.77 -13.05 -21.20
CA LEU A 947 29.88 -14.01 -20.52
C LEU A 947 30.54 -15.39 -20.44
N HIS A 948 30.63 -15.95 -19.23
CA HIS A 948 31.19 -17.27 -18.97
C HIS A 948 30.08 -18.25 -18.63
N LEU A 949 29.90 -19.27 -19.49
CA LEU A 949 28.86 -20.28 -19.36
C LEU A 949 29.46 -21.68 -19.09
N CYS A 950 28.68 -22.55 -18.46
CA CYS A 950 29.01 -23.95 -18.18
C CYS A 950 27.86 -24.86 -18.62
N PRO A 951 27.64 -25.03 -19.93
CA PRO A 951 26.46 -25.73 -20.47
C PRO A 951 26.33 -27.20 -20.07
N SER A 952 27.44 -27.86 -19.74
CA SER A 952 27.47 -29.26 -19.30
C SER A 952 27.12 -29.47 -17.81
N GLU A 953 26.97 -28.40 -17.05
CA GLU A 953 26.66 -28.49 -15.62
C GLU A 953 25.22 -28.95 -15.41
N PRO A 954 24.93 -29.96 -14.60
CA PRO A 954 23.57 -30.40 -14.32
C PRO A 954 22.84 -29.40 -13.42
N ARG A 955 21.51 -29.35 -13.54
CA ARG A 955 20.69 -28.66 -12.60
C ARG A 955 19.72 -29.65 -11.93
N PRO A 956 19.67 -29.67 -10.56
CA PRO A 956 20.49 -28.88 -9.60
C PRO A 956 21.99 -29.20 -9.65
N THR A 957 22.82 -28.22 -9.33
CA THR A 957 24.29 -28.39 -9.23
C THR A 957 24.71 -28.57 -7.77
N ASN A 958 25.79 -29.34 -7.57
CA ASN A 958 26.44 -29.48 -6.25
C ASN A 958 27.56 -28.44 -6.03
N ARG A 959 27.87 -27.62 -7.04
CA ARG A 959 28.93 -26.60 -6.95
C ARG A 959 28.55 -25.50 -5.98
N VAL A 960 29.50 -25.11 -5.14
CA VAL A 960 29.34 -23.98 -4.22
C VAL A 960 29.58 -22.67 -4.98
N ALA A 961 28.79 -21.64 -4.68
CA ALA A 961 28.83 -20.32 -5.34
C ALA A 961 30.22 -19.64 -5.30
N SER A 962 31.03 -19.94 -4.29
CA SER A 962 32.40 -19.41 -4.16
C SER A 962 33.42 -20.12 -5.07
N VAL A 963 33.06 -21.27 -5.68
CA VAL A 963 33.96 -22.04 -6.53
C VAL A 963 33.65 -21.73 -8.00
N THR A 964 34.67 -21.23 -8.71
CA THR A 964 34.56 -21.00 -10.16
C THR A 964 34.49 -22.33 -10.91
N ALA A 965 33.73 -22.35 -11.98
CA ALA A 965 33.63 -23.55 -12.85
C ALA A 965 34.98 -23.82 -13.53
N PRO A 966 35.42 -25.09 -13.62
CA PRO A 966 36.77 -25.44 -14.06
C PRO A 966 37.06 -25.14 -15.54
N THR A 967 36.08 -25.16 -16.42
CA THR A 967 36.25 -24.92 -17.88
C THR A 967 35.04 -24.15 -18.42
N PRO A 968 35.03 -22.81 -18.31
CA PRO A 968 33.93 -22.01 -18.84
C PRO A 968 34.01 -21.91 -20.38
N MET A 969 32.88 -21.98 -21.05
CA MET A 969 32.69 -21.50 -22.40
C MET A 969 32.60 -19.98 -22.37
N ILE A 970 33.44 -19.28 -23.11
CA ILE A 970 33.44 -17.82 -23.18
C ILE A 970 32.63 -17.41 -24.40
N VAL A 971 31.64 -16.56 -24.16
CA VAL A 971 30.79 -15.95 -25.18
C VAL A 971 31.28 -14.52 -25.44
N TYR A 972 31.76 -14.25 -26.65
CA TYR A 972 32.39 -12.98 -27.00
C TYR A 972 31.39 -11.87 -27.31
N ASP A 973 30.26 -12.21 -27.94
CA ASP A 973 29.27 -11.24 -28.40
C ASP A 973 27.85 -11.83 -28.50
N MET A 974 26.88 -11.02 -28.85
CA MET A 974 25.46 -11.40 -28.98
C MET A 974 25.25 -12.40 -30.15
N PRO A 975 25.84 -12.23 -31.34
CA PRO A 975 25.70 -13.21 -32.42
C PRO A 975 26.18 -14.63 -32.04
N MET A 976 27.31 -14.70 -31.32
CA MET A 976 27.80 -16.00 -30.82
C MET A 976 26.81 -16.64 -29.84
N MET A 977 26.23 -15.81 -28.92
CA MET A 977 25.22 -16.31 -27.99
C MET A 977 23.97 -16.79 -28.71
N SER A 978 23.50 -16.04 -29.71
CA SER A 978 22.34 -16.43 -30.52
C SER A 978 22.54 -17.76 -31.22
N LYS A 979 23.69 -17.96 -31.86
CA LYS A 979 24.05 -19.22 -32.52
C LYS A 979 24.11 -20.34 -31.49
N PHE A 980 24.84 -20.16 -30.42
CA PHE A 980 24.99 -21.17 -29.38
C PHE A 980 23.63 -21.61 -28.81
N VAL A 981 22.73 -20.69 -28.52
CA VAL A 981 21.39 -21.01 -27.97
C VAL A 981 20.57 -21.79 -28.99
N ALA A 982 20.68 -21.46 -30.28
CA ALA A 982 19.98 -22.20 -31.33
C ALA A 982 20.50 -23.66 -31.41
N ASP A 983 21.81 -23.85 -31.39
CA ASP A 983 22.44 -25.21 -31.44
C ASP A 983 22.08 -25.99 -30.15
N PHE A 984 22.14 -25.35 -29.00
CA PHE A 984 21.78 -25.94 -27.68
C PHE A 984 20.29 -26.32 -27.61
N TYR A 985 19.42 -25.51 -28.19
CA TYR A 985 18.00 -25.82 -28.30
C TYR A 985 17.77 -27.11 -29.13
N GLN A 986 18.41 -27.22 -30.30
CA GLN A 986 18.30 -28.40 -31.14
C GLN A 986 18.80 -29.68 -30.43
N GLN A 987 19.91 -29.55 -29.69
CA GLN A 987 20.41 -30.63 -28.86
C GLN A 987 19.39 -31.06 -27.81
N LYS A 988 18.82 -30.13 -27.07
CA LYS A 988 17.81 -30.41 -26.03
C LYS A 988 16.55 -31.05 -26.61
N VAL A 989 16.08 -30.57 -27.75
CA VAL A 989 14.93 -31.18 -28.44
C VAL A 989 15.23 -32.64 -28.85
N SER A 990 16.44 -32.91 -29.32
CA SER A 990 16.85 -34.28 -29.69
C SER A 990 16.98 -35.19 -28.47
N GLU A 991 17.51 -34.69 -27.34
CA GLU A 991 17.56 -35.39 -26.06
C GLU A 991 16.15 -35.75 -25.55
N ILE A 992 15.21 -34.81 -25.58
CA ILE A 992 13.81 -35.03 -25.16
C ILE A 992 13.14 -36.09 -26.05
N LYS A 993 13.30 -35.99 -27.36
CA LYS A 993 12.75 -37.00 -28.31
C LYS A 993 13.32 -38.39 -28.06
N SER A 994 14.63 -38.50 -27.80
CA SER A 994 15.27 -39.75 -27.47
C SER A 994 14.79 -40.38 -26.16
N LEU A 995 14.56 -39.56 -25.15
CA LEU A 995 13.98 -39.98 -23.87
C LEU A 995 12.53 -40.44 -24.02
N GLN A 996 11.72 -39.72 -24.80
CA GLN A 996 10.34 -40.11 -25.10
C GLN A 996 10.28 -41.44 -25.87
N ALA A 997 11.18 -41.66 -26.84
CA ALA A 997 11.30 -42.92 -27.56
C ALA A 997 11.69 -44.07 -26.61
N LYS A 998 12.64 -43.85 -25.70
CA LYS A 998 13.04 -44.83 -24.67
C LYS A 998 11.90 -45.15 -23.70
N LEU A 999 11.16 -44.19 -23.26
CA LEU A 999 9.98 -44.38 -22.40
C LEU A 999 8.86 -45.12 -23.14
N ALA A 1000 8.62 -44.80 -24.39
CA ALA A 1000 7.66 -45.53 -25.24
C ALA A 1000 8.08 -46.97 -25.48
N ALA A 1001 9.39 -47.24 -25.61
CA ALA A 1001 9.93 -48.58 -25.77
C ALA A 1001 9.97 -49.39 -24.47
N SER A 1002 9.97 -48.74 -23.31
CA SER A 1002 9.97 -49.41 -21.98
C SER A 1002 8.57 -49.57 -21.39
N ALA A 1003 7.50 -49.11 -22.06
CA ALA A 1003 6.15 -49.44 -21.69
C ALA A 1003 5.89 -50.91 -21.97
N PRO A 1004 5.43 -51.75 -21.01
CA PRO A 1004 5.09 -53.14 -21.26
C PRO A 1004 3.94 -53.17 -22.26
N GLY A 1005 4.21 -53.79 -23.44
CA GLY A 1005 3.13 -54.21 -24.33
C GLY A 1005 2.30 -55.24 -23.61
N ASP A 1006 1.01 -54.94 -23.45
CA ASP A 1006 -0.11 -55.90 -23.52
C ASP A 1006 -1.37 -55.22 -22.93
N ILE A 1007 -2.21 -54.72 -23.79
CA ILE A 1007 -3.64 -54.90 -23.71
C ILE A 1007 -4.13 -55.09 -25.15
N GLN A 1008 -4.37 -56.37 -25.52
CA GLN A 1008 -5.14 -56.73 -26.67
C GLN A 1008 -6.50 -56.01 -26.66
N ARG A 1009 -6.75 -55.25 -27.70
CA ARG A 1009 -8.09 -54.71 -27.97
C ARG A 1009 -9.01 -55.88 -28.42
N SER A 1010 -9.87 -56.32 -27.54
CA SER A 1010 -11.07 -57.02 -27.96
C SER A 1010 -12.02 -56.00 -28.59
N SER A 1011 -12.39 -56.30 -29.82
CA SER A 1011 -13.43 -55.61 -30.58
C SER A 1011 -14.80 -55.75 -29.90
N GLY A 1012 -15.49 -54.65 -29.71
CA GLY A 1012 -16.86 -54.65 -29.22
C GLY A 1012 -17.48 -53.27 -29.37
N GLU A 1013 -18.19 -53.12 -30.47
CA GLU A 1013 -19.40 -52.32 -30.75
C GLU A 1013 -19.59 -50.89 -30.17
N GLY A 1014 -19.92 -50.03 -31.12
CA GLY A 1014 -20.13 -48.62 -31.05
C GLY A 1014 -21.29 -48.18 -30.12
N VAL A 1015 -21.04 -46.99 -29.55
CA VAL A 1015 -22.11 -46.05 -29.16
C VAL A 1015 -21.62 -44.65 -29.52
N THR A 1016 -22.30 -44.07 -30.48
CA THR A 1016 -22.23 -42.65 -30.85
C THR A 1016 -22.72 -41.79 -29.69
N ARG A 1017 -21.92 -40.84 -29.25
CA ARG A 1017 -22.40 -39.68 -28.46
C ARG A 1017 -21.98 -38.38 -29.11
N HIS A 1018 -22.95 -37.53 -29.34
CA HIS A 1018 -22.85 -36.16 -29.84
C HIS A 1018 -22.09 -35.25 -28.86
N PRO A 1019 -21.37 -34.24 -29.36
CA PRO A 1019 -20.76 -33.21 -28.52
C PRO A 1019 -21.78 -32.08 -28.30
N GLY A 1020 -22.07 -31.77 -27.04
CA GLY A 1020 -22.84 -30.65 -26.57
C GLY A 1020 -22.67 -30.54 -25.09
N ASP A 1021 -22.34 -29.31 -24.65
CA ASP A 1021 -22.28 -28.82 -23.27
C ASP A 1021 -21.04 -29.17 -22.45
N ASP A 1022 -20.16 -28.18 -22.37
CA ASP A 1022 -19.58 -27.82 -21.09
C ASP A 1022 -19.19 -26.34 -21.05
N ARG A 1023 -19.69 -25.69 -20.02
CA ARG A 1023 -19.48 -24.31 -19.60
C ARG A 1023 -18.06 -24.09 -19.04
#